data_ac4d4d738b5725c4887cc34e203ebf3b
#
_entry.id   ac4d4d738b5725c4887cc34e203ebf3b
#
_cell.length_a   1.000
_cell.length_b   1.000
_cell.length_c   1.000
_cell.angle_alpha   90.00
_cell.angle_beta   90.00
_cell.angle_gamma   90.00
#
_symmetry.space_group_name_H-M   'P 1'
#
loop_
_entity.id
_entity.type
_entity.pdbx_description
1 polymer ?
#
loop_
_entity_poly.entity_id
_entity_poly.type
_entity_poly.pdbx_seq_one_letter_code
_entity_poly.pdbx_strand_id
1 'polypeptide(L)'
;MSNITNAQNPFYGQYHTPHGTVPFDRIETEHYEPAILEGIKLQNAEIEAIIQNPEKADFSNTIEAFEESGELLDKVVAVFGNMLSAETNDDLQELAQKIMPLLSEHSNNITLNEKLFARVKEVYNQKETLQLTQEQKQLLENAYNSFVRHGANLEGKAREEYRRLTNELSKLTLTFSENNLKETNAYQMLLTKKESLAGLPEIIIEAAAETAKSEEKEGWAFTLHAPSYVPFMTYSDNRDLRQKLYMAYNTKCTHDNEFNNIDIVKNIANTRMKIAQLLGYKDYAEYTLKKRMAENSESVYKLLNQLLEAYAPTAQQEYKEIQELAREEQGDDFVVMPWDWSYYSNKLKDKKFNINEEMLRPYFELEQVKKGVFGLAEKLYGITFRKNTEIPVYHKEVEAFEVFDKDGKFLAVLYTDFHPRLGKRAGAWMTSYKDQWIDKKTGENSRPHVSVVMNFTKPTENKPALLTFNEVETFLHEFGHSLHGMFANSTYRSLSGTNVYWDFVELPSQIMENFAIEKDFLNTFARHYQTGEVLPDELIKRLIDASNFNIAYACLRQLSFGLLDMAWYTRNTPFEGDVKAYEQEAWKDAQILPIVPEACMSTQFSHIFAGGYAAGYYSYKWAEVLDADAFSLFKQKGIFNQEVADSFRNNILSKGGTEHPMVLYKRFRGQEPSIDALLIRNGIKK
;
A
#
# COMPACT_ATOMS: atom_id res chain seq x y z
N MET A 1 -33.26 -10.94 -15.88
CA MET A 1 -31.89 -11.47 -16.03
C MET A 1 -31.63 -11.66 -17.51
N SER A 2 -30.94 -10.75 -18.16
CA SER A 2 -30.56 -10.91 -19.57
C SER A 2 -29.50 -12.01 -19.63
N ASN A 3 -29.75 -13.06 -20.40
CA ASN A 3 -28.77 -14.07 -20.73
C ASN A 3 -27.64 -13.40 -21.55
N ILE A 4 -26.59 -12.91 -20.88
CA ILE A 4 -25.37 -12.49 -21.55
C ILE A 4 -24.78 -13.78 -22.15
N THR A 5 -24.78 -13.88 -23.47
CA THR A 5 -24.14 -15.00 -24.17
C THR A 5 -22.62 -14.89 -23.94
N ASN A 6 -21.90 -16.01 -23.83
CA ASN A 6 -20.44 -16.05 -23.65
C ASN A 6 -19.67 -15.16 -24.66
N ALA A 7 -20.25 -14.90 -25.85
CA ALA A 7 -19.66 -14.03 -26.88
C ALA A 7 -19.72 -12.53 -26.57
N GLN A 8 -20.41 -12.11 -25.52
CA GLN A 8 -20.64 -10.68 -25.19
C GLN A 8 -19.87 -10.19 -23.96
N ASN A 9 -19.28 -11.09 -23.15
CA ASN A 9 -18.55 -10.66 -21.95
C ASN A 9 -17.17 -10.12 -22.30
N PRO A 10 -16.86 -8.87 -21.95
CA PRO A 10 -15.59 -8.21 -22.31
C PRO A 10 -14.33 -8.91 -21.79
N PHE A 11 -14.45 -9.74 -20.74
CA PHE A 11 -13.32 -10.48 -20.17
C PHE A 11 -12.88 -11.68 -21.00
N TYR A 12 -13.72 -12.19 -21.91
CA TYR A 12 -13.39 -13.37 -22.69
C TYR A 12 -12.51 -13.08 -23.88
N GLY A 13 -11.57 -13.98 -24.14
CA GLY A 13 -10.64 -13.88 -25.25
C GLY A 13 -9.55 -12.83 -25.07
N GLN A 14 -8.96 -12.42 -26.18
CA GLN A 14 -7.93 -11.38 -26.20
C GLN A 14 -8.58 -10.00 -26.18
N TYR A 15 -8.00 -9.09 -25.45
CA TYR A 15 -8.41 -7.68 -25.48
C TYR A 15 -7.90 -7.00 -26.76
N HIS A 16 -8.79 -6.42 -27.53
CA HIS A 16 -8.47 -5.68 -28.78
C HIS A 16 -8.24 -4.19 -28.52
N THR A 17 -7.62 -3.87 -27.40
CA THR A 17 -7.21 -2.54 -26.96
C THR A 17 -5.71 -2.37 -27.18
N PRO A 18 -5.18 -1.14 -27.19
CA PRO A 18 -3.74 -0.95 -27.25
C PRO A 18 -3.01 -1.77 -26.19
N HIS A 19 -2.00 -2.52 -26.58
CA HIS A 19 -1.21 -3.43 -25.73
C HIS A 19 -2.02 -4.53 -25.01
N GLY A 20 -3.24 -4.81 -25.45
CA GLY A 20 -4.13 -5.77 -24.79
C GLY A 20 -4.54 -5.33 -23.36
N THR A 21 -4.70 -4.03 -23.16
CA THR A 21 -5.13 -3.46 -21.87
C THR A 21 -6.60 -3.75 -21.58
N VAL A 22 -6.97 -3.66 -20.31
CA VAL A 22 -8.34 -3.93 -19.85
C VAL A 22 -9.35 -2.99 -20.55
N PRO A 23 -10.41 -3.52 -21.17
CA PRO A 23 -11.43 -2.72 -21.84
C PRO A 23 -12.43 -2.11 -20.84
N PHE A 24 -11.96 -1.21 -19.97
CA PHE A 24 -12.76 -0.61 -18.90
C PHE A 24 -14.05 0.06 -19.39
N ASP A 25 -14.04 0.61 -20.59
CA ASP A 25 -15.19 1.27 -21.23
C ASP A 25 -16.35 0.33 -21.59
N ARG A 26 -16.12 -0.97 -21.52
CA ARG A 26 -17.11 -2.02 -21.85
C ARG A 26 -17.44 -2.92 -20.67
N ILE A 27 -16.76 -2.79 -19.53
CA ILE A 27 -16.96 -3.62 -18.35
C ILE A 27 -18.04 -2.99 -17.46
N GLU A 28 -19.07 -3.76 -17.17
CA GLU A 28 -20.14 -3.43 -16.25
C GLU A 28 -20.14 -4.43 -15.07
N THR A 29 -20.80 -4.09 -13.96
CA THR A 29 -20.85 -4.94 -12.76
C THR A 29 -21.35 -6.36 -13.08
N GLU A 30 -22.32 -6.49 -13.97
CA GLU A 30 -22.92 -7.78 -14.40
C GLU A 30 -21.97 -8.72 -15.13
N HIS A 31 -20.82 -8.23 -15.62
CA HIS A 31 -19.84 -9.05 -16.33
C HIS A 31 -18.91 -9.84 -15.40
N TYR A 32 -18.72 -9.40 -14.14
CA TYR A 32 -17.76 -10.02 -13.22
C TYR A 32 -18.14 -11.42 -12.80
N GLU A 33 -19.36 -11.62 -12.31
CA GLU A 33 -19.78 -12.94 -11.80
C GLU A 33 -19.69 -14.05 -12.84
N PRO A 34 -20.26 -13.89 -14.06
CA PRO A 34 -20.14 -14.93 -15.09
C PRO A 34 -18.69 -15.23 -15.47
N ALA A 35 -17.84 -14.20 -15.56
CA ALA A 35 -16.43 -14.35 -15.92
C ALA A 35 -15.62 -15.05 -14.82
N ILE A 36 -15.91 -14.76 -13.55
CA ILE A 36 -15.29 -15.43 -12.41
C ILE A 36 -15.68 -16.91 -12.37
N LEU A 37 -16.97 -17.21 -12.54
CA LEU A 37 -17.47 -18.60 -12.55
C LEU A 37 -16.88 -19.41 -13.72
N GLU A 38 -16.78 -18.81 -14.91
CA GLU A 38 -16.13 -19.47 -16.05
C GLU A 38 -14.62 -19.62 -15.82
N GLY A 39 -13.95 -18.62 -15.23
CA GLY A 39 -12.53 -18.72 -14.83
C GLY A 39 -12.28 -19.84 -13.85
N ILE A 40 -13.13 -20.01 -12.84
CA ILE A 40 -13.06 -21.12 -11.87
C ILE A 40 -13.23 -22.47 -12.59
N LYS A 41 -14.22 -22.57 -13.46
CA LYS A 41 -14.48 -23.79 -14.23
C LYS A 41 -13.30 -24.16 -15.13
N LEU A 42 -12.72 -23.20 -15.83
CA LEU A 42 -11.56 -23.45 -16.70
C LEU A 42 -10.34 -23.87 -15.88
N GLN A 43 -10.04 -23.20 -14.78
CA GLN A 43 -8.91 -23.58 -13.92
C GLN A 43 -9.11 -24.98 -13.31
N ASN A 44 -10.33 -25.34 -12.92
CA ASN A 44 -10.63 -26.71 -12.46
C ASN A 44 -10.35 -27.74 -13.54
N ALA A 45 -10.67 -27.46 -14.81
CA ALA A 45 -10.36 -28.36 -15.92
C ALA A 45 -8.85 -28.48 -16.17
N GLU A 46 -8.11 -27.38 -16.06
CA GLU A 46 -6.63 -27.36 -16.18
C GLU A 46 -5.97 -28.16 -15.07
N ILE A 47 -6.45 -28.02 -13.82
CA ILE A 47 -5.96 -28.79 -12.68
C ILE A 47 -6.29 -30.28 -12.84
N GLU A 48 -7.49 -30.61 -13.28
CA GLU A 48 -7.85 -32.01 -13.53
C GLU A 48 -6.97 -32.64 -14.63
N ALA A 49 -6.61 -31.88 -15.65
CA ALA A 49 -5.67 -32.32 -16.68
C ALA A 49 -4.27 -32.61 -16.10
N ILE A 50 -3.79 -31.81 -15.14
CA ILE A 50 -2.55 -32.09 -14.42
C ILE A 50 -2.66 -33.39 -13.63
N ILE A 51 -3.74 -33.57 -12.89
CA ILE A 51 -3.99 -34.75 -12.04
C ILE A 51 -4.10 -36.04 -12.87
N GLN A 52 -4.76 -35.98 -14.01
CA GLN A 52 -5.02 -37.12 -14.89
C GLN A 52 -3.87 -37.43 -15.85
N ASN A 53 -2.81 -36.62 -15.84
CA ASN A 53 -1.64 -36.86 -16.71
C ASN A 53 -1.04 -38.23 -16.38
N PRO A 54 -0.96 -39.17 -17.36
CA PRO A 54 -0.45 -40.51 -17.12
C PRO A 54 1.08 -40.57 -16.94
N GLU A 55 1.79 -39.50 -17.32
CA GLU A 55 3.22 -39.41 -17.16
C GLU A 55 3.61 -39.18 -15.72
N LYS A 56 4.80 -39.61 -15.33
CA LYS A 56 5.36 -39.29 -14.03
C LYS A 56 5.40 -37.78 -13.83
N ALA A 57 5.09 -37.33 -12.61
CA ALA A 57 5.16 -35.93 -12.27
C ALA A 57 6.60 -35.39 -12.46
N ASP A 58 6.71 -34.32 -13.25
CA ASP A 58 7.95 -33.59 -13.46
C ASP A 58 7.72 -32.08 -13.31
N PHE A 59 8.79 -31.30 -13.41
CA PHE A 59 8.72 -29.85 -13.25
C PHE A 59 7.78 -29.20 -14.27
N SER A 60 7.86 -29.60 -15.55
CA SER A 60 7.09 -29.01 -16.63
C SER A 60 5.61 -29.40 -16.59
N ASN A 61 5.31 -30.71 -16.46
CA ASN A 61 3.92 -31.19 -16.52
C ASN A 61 3.13 -30.97 -15.22
N THR A 62 3.78 -30.50 -14.17
CA THR A 62 3.14 -30.31 -12.85
C THR A 62 3.33 -28.88 -12.34
N ILE A 63 4.56 -28.44 -12.13
CA ILE A 63 4.82 -27.12 -11.52
C ILE A 63 4.54 -25.98 -12.50
N GLU A 64 5.06 -26.07 -13.72
CA GLU A 64 4.81 -25.05 -14.73
C GLU A 64 3.39 -25.09 -15.26
N ALA A 65 2.82 -26.27 -15.42
CA ALA A 65 1.42 -26.42 -15.82
C ALA A 65 0.47 -25.80 -14.77
N PHE A 66 0.81 -25.91 -13.48
CA PHE A 66 0.06 -25.25 -12.40
C PHE A 66 0.25 -23.73 -12.42
N GLU A 67 1.47 -23.25 -12.60
CA GLU A 67 1.80 -21.81 -12.73
C GLU A 67 1.04 -21.14 -13.89
N GLU A 68 0.84 -21.84 -14.99
CA GLU A 68 0.11 -21.35 -16.16
C GLU A 68 -1.42 -21.45 -16.04
N SER A 69 -1.95 -22.15 -14.99
CA SER A 69 -3.40 -22.35 -14.82
C SER A 69 -4.10 -21.10 -14.31
N GLY A 70 -5.38 -20.94 -14.68
CA GLY A 70 -6.25 -19.91 -14.12
C GLY A 70 -6.12 -18.53 -14.76
N GLU A 71 -5.62 -18.41 -15.96
CA GLU A 71 -5.37 -17.12 -16.65
C GLU A 71 -6.62 -16.22 -16.69
N LEU A 72 -7.79 -16.76 -17.06
CA LEU A 72 -9.02 -15.97 -17.11
C LEU A 72 -9.41 -15.47 -15.71
N LEU A 73 -9.32 -16.34 -14.71
CA LEU A 73 -9.68 -15.99 -13.34
C LEU A 73 -8.77 -14.86 -12.83
N ASP A 74 -7.47 -14.96 -13.04
CA ASP A 74 -6.49 -13.95 -12.64
C ASP A 74 -6.77 -12.61 -13.31
N LYS A 75 -7.09 -12.60 -14.61
CA LYS A 75 -7.48 -11.38 -15.34
C LYS A 75 -8.68 -10.69 -14.71
N VAL A 76 -9.72 -11.43 -14.41
CA VAL A 76 -10.97 -10.87 -13.87
C VAL A 76 -10.78 -10.41 -12.43
N VAL A 77 -10.11 -11.22 -11.60
CA VAL A 77 -9.89 -10.93 -10.19
C VAL A 77 -8.98 -9.70 -10.01
N ALA A 78 -7.96 -9.52 -10.84
CA ALA A 78 -7.11 -8.34 -10.80
C ALA A 78 -7.90 -7.04 -11.03
N VAL A 79 -8.81 -7.04 -11.99
CA VAL A 79 -9.70 -5.88 -12.26
C VAL A 79 -10.71 -5.70 -11.12
N PHE A 80 -11.42 -6.77 -10.75
CA PHE A 80 -12.43 -6.74 -9.69
C PHE A 80 -11.87 -6.23 -8.37
N GLY A 81 -10.71 -6.75 -7.95
CA GLY A 81 -10.06 -6.35 -6.69
C GLY A 81 -9.68 -4.88 -6.66
N ASN A 82 -9.13 -4.34 -7.76
CA ASN A 82 -8.80 -2.91 -7.79
C ASN A 82 -10.06 -2.03 -7.88
N MET A 83 -11.08 -2.44 -8.63
CA MET A 83 -12.34 -1.67 -8.71
C MET A 83 -13.08 -1.61 -7.37
N LEU A 84 -13.02 -2.65 -6.55
CA LEU A 84 -13.54 -2.61 -5.18
C LEU A 84 -12.89 -1.54 -4.30
N SER A 85 -11.65 -1.15 -4.60
CA SER A 85 -10.89 -0.16 -3.84
C SER A 85 -10.84 1.22 -4.52
N ALA A 86 -10.81 1.27 -5.84
CA ALA A 86 -10.57 2.50 -6.60
C ALA A 86 -11.85 3.13 -7.19
N GLU A 87 -12.85 2.32 -7.52
CA GLU A 87 -14.10 2.78 -8.17
C GLU A 87 -15.28 1.90 -7.74
N THR A 88 -15.53 1.80 -6.44
CA THR A 88 -16.60 0.96 -5.90
C THR A 88 -17.96 1.68 -5.84
N ASN A 89 -19.00 0.88 -5.74
CA ASN A 89 -20.38 1.30 -5.48
C ASN A 89 -21.12 0.19 -4.73
N ASP A 90 -22.36 0.43 -4.34
CA ASP A 90 -23.15 -0.53 -3.56
C ASP A 90 -23.37 -1.85 -4.30
N ASP A 91 -23.64 -1.81 -5.61
CA ASP A 91 -23.84 -3.02 -6.42
C ASP A 91 -22.57 -3.88 -6.49
N LEU A 92 -21.41 -3.25 -6.65
CA LEU A 92 -20.12 -3.95 -6.67
C LEU A 92 -19.77 -4.54 -5.30
N GLN A 93 -20.09 -3.83 -4.22
CA GLN A 93 -19.90 -4.31 -2.85
C GLN A 93 -20.83 -5.50 -2.52
N GLU A 94 -22.09 -5.44 -2.93
CA GLU A 94 -23.03 -6.56 -2.79
C GLU A 94 -22.53 -7.80 -3.57
N LEU A 95 -22.05 -7.59 -4.79
CA LEU A 95 -21.45 -8.66 -5.58
C LEU A 95 -20.20 -9.23 -4.87
N ALA A 96 -19.36 -8.38 -4.28
CA ALA A 96 -18.15 -8.81 -3.56
C ALA A 96 -18.49 -9.73 -2.37
N GLN A 97 -19.55 -9.44 -1.61
CA GLN A 97 -20.01 -10.30 -0.52
C GLN A 97 -20.35 -11.72 -0.99
N LYS A 98 -20.77 -11.87 -2.23
CA LYS A 98 -21.03 -13.16 -2.86
C LYS A 98 -19.78 -13.81 -3.44
N ILE A 99 -18.94 -13.04 -4.10
CA ILE A 99 -17.79 -13.53 -4.87
C ILE A 99 -16.61 -13.89 -3.98
N MET A 100 -16.29 -13.09 -2.94
CA MET A 100 -15.10 -13.32 -2.12
C MET A 100 -15.11 -14.69 -1.42
N PRO A 101 -16.23 -15.17 -0.84
CA PRO A 101 -16.28 -16.55 -0.33
C PRO A 101 -16.12 -17.63 -1.40
N LEU A 102 -16.64 -17.41 -2.62
CA LEU A 102 -16.46 -18.35 -3.74
C LEU A 102 -14.99 -18.46 -4.15
N LEU A 103 -14.26 -17.34 -4.19
CA LEU A 103 -12.83 -17.33 -4.48
C LEU A 103 -12.02 -18.01 -3.37
N SER A 104 -12.38 -17.78 -2.10
CA SER A 104 -11.78 -18.46 -0.96
C SER A 104 -12.00 -19.98 -1.03
N GLU A 105 -13.21 -20.41 -1.33
CA GLU A 105 -13.53 -21.84 -1.47
C GLU A 105 -12.82 -22.47 -2.68
N HIS A 106 -12.73 -21.75 -3.79
CA HIS A 106 -11.97 -22.21 -4.95
C HIS A 106 -10.49 -22.40 -4.64
N SER A 107 -9.88 -21.42 -3.94
CA SER A 107 -8.51 -21.54 -3.46
C SER A 107 -8.32 -22.75 -2.55
N ASN A 108 -9.24 -22.99 -1.62
CA ASN A 108 -9.23 -24.17 -0.76
C ASN A 108 -9.36 -25.47 -1.57
N ASN A 109 -10.21 -25.51 -2.59
CA ASN A 109 -10.37 -26.67 -3.45
C ASN A 109 -9.07 -27.04 -4.19
N ILE A 110 -8.25 -26.06 -4.50
CA ILE A 110 -6.94 -26.27 -5.12
C ILE A 110 -5.91 -26.72 -4.07
N THR A 111 -5.71 -25.94 -3.02
CA THR A 111 -4.64 -26.20 -2.04
C THR A 111 -4.87 -27.43 -1.18
N LEU A 112 -6.14 -27.83 -0.98
CA LEU A 112 -6.51 -29.04 -0.26
C LEU A 112 -6.74 -30.27 -1.18
N ASN A 113 -6.45 -30.13 -2.47
CA ASN A 113 -6.54 -31.26 -3.41
C ASN A 113 -5.38 -32.24 -3.20
N GLU A 114 -5.68 -33.40 -2.65
CA GLU A 114 -4.67 -34.40 -2.29
C GLU A 114 -3.90 -34.94 -3.51
N LYS A 115 -4.59 -35.15 -4.64
CA LYS A 115 -3.96 -35.67 -5.85
C LYS A 115 -3.04 -34.67 -6.50
N LEU A 116 -3.43 -33.39 -6.54
CA LEU A 116 -2.57 -32.32 -7.04
C LEU A 116 -1.36 -32.15 -6.13
N PHE A 117 -1.57 -32.10 -4.83
CA PHE A 117 -0.46 -31.97 -3.87
C PHE A 117 0.51 -33.15 -3.93
N ALA A 118 0.02 -34.38 -4.12
CA ALA A 118 0.88 -35.55 -4.28
C ALA A 118 1.83 -35.41 -5.47
N ARG A 119 1.36 -34.90 -6.61
CA ARG A 119 2.21 -34.62 -7.79
C ARG A 119 3.25 -33.52 -7.51
N VAL A 120 2.83 -32.41 -6.88
CA VAL A 120 3.73 -31.31 -6.49
C VAL A 120 4.82 -31.81 -5.53
N LYS A 121 4.44 -32.60 -4.53
CA LYS A 121 5.35 -33.22 -3.56
C LYS A 121 6.34 -34.20 -4.22
N GLU A 122 5.91 -34.96 -5.19
CA GLU A 122 6.78 -35.87 -5.95
C GLU A 122 7.88 -35.11 -6.68
N VAL A 123 7.56 -34.00 -7.33
CA VAL A 123 8.56 -33.12 -7.97
C VAL A 123 9.48 -32.49 -6.93
N TYR A 124 8.91 -31.97 -5.85
CA TYR A 124 9.69 -31.33 -4.77
C TYR A 124 10.71 -32.29 -4.14
N ASN A 125 10.35 -33.54 -3.90
CA ASN A 125 11.23 -34.55 -3.33
C ASN A 125 12.44 -34.90 -4.25
N GLN A 126 12.37 -34.56 -5.53
CA GLN A 126 13.43 -34.77 -6.51
C GLN A 126 14.29 -33.51 -6.74
N LYS A 127 14.06 -32.42 -6.02
CA LYS A 127 14.66 -31.10 -6.28
C LYS A 127 16.18 -31.10 -6.37
N GLU A 128 16.87 -31.95 -5.59
CA GLU A 128 18.31 -32.03 -5.57
C GLU A 128 18.89 -32.75 -6.80
N THR A 129 18.07 -33.53 -7.49
CA THR A 129 18.48 -34.30 -8.68
C THR A 129 18.08 -33.64 -10.00
N LEU A 130 17.18 -32.65 -9.93
CA LEU A 130 16.69 -31.90 -11.08
C LEU A 130 17.70 -30.81 -11.46
N GLN A 131 17.97 -30.67 -12.76
CA GLN A 131 18.79 -29.57 -13.26
C GLN A 131 17.92 -28.33 -13.50
N LEU A 132 17.59 -27.63 -12.42
CA LEU A 132 16.73 -26.46 -12.43
C LEU A 132 17.54 -25.16 -12.41
N THR A 133 17.07 -24.15 -13.14
CA THR A 133 17.57 -22.78 -13.00
C THR A 133 17.20 -22.21 -11.63
N GLN A 134 17.80 -21.10 -11.24
CA GLN A 134 17.48 -20.44 -9.97
C GLN A 134 15.99 -20.07 -9.88
N GLU A 135 15.39 -19.53 -10.93
CA GLU A 135 13.97 -19.22 -10.96
C GLU A 135 13.10 -20.48 -10.83
N GLN A 136 13.47 -21.57 -11.50
CA GLN A 136 12.74 -22.83 -11.40
C GLN A 136 12.80 -23.42 -10.00
N LYS A 137 13.97 -23.37 -9.35
CA LYS A 137 14.12 -23.79 -7.94
C LYS A 137 13.21 -22.95 -7.04
N GLN A 138 13.17 -21.65 -7.23
CA GLN A 138 12.35 -20.75 -6.45
C GLN A 138 10.86 -21.01 -6.68
N LEU A 139 10.44 -21.23 -7.92
CA LEU A 139 9.05 -21.57 -8.26
C LEU A 139 8.63 -22.89 -7.59
N LEU A 140 9.45 -23.92 -7.67
CA LEU A 140 9.18 -25.22 -7.04
C LEU A 140 9.06 -25.09 -5.52
N GLU A 141 9.98 -24.38 -4.89
CA GLU A 141 9.96 -24.14 -3.43
C GLU A 141 8.70 -23.38 -3.02
N ASN A 142 8.35 -22.32 -3.76
CA ASN A 142 7.16 -21.53 -3.50
C ASN A 142 5.87 -22.34 -3.69
N ALA A 143 5.79 -23.13 -4.76
CA ALA A 143 4.62 -23.97 -5.03
C ALA A 143 4.40 -24.99 -3.90
N TYR A 144 5.42 -25.77 -3.55
CA TYR A 144 5.30 -26.74 -2.46
C TYR A 144 4.94 -26.09 -1.12
N ASN A 145 5.64 -25.03 -0.73
CA ASN A 145 5.37 -24.33 0.52
C ASN A 145 4.00 -23.67 0.52
N SER A 146 3.50 -23.19 -0.62
CA SER A 146 2.16 -22.65 -0.71
C SER A 146 1.10 -23.69 -0.34
N PHE A 147 1.19 -24.90 -0.88
CA PHE A 147 0.30 -26.00 -0.50
C PHE A 147 0.34 -26.31 0.99
N VAL A 148 1.55 -26.49 1.54
CA VAL A 148 1.72 -26.80 2.98
C VAL A 148 1.14 -25.69 3.87
N ARG A 149 1.44 -24.45 3.55
CA ARG A 149 0.97 -23.28 4.31
C ARG A 149 -0.54 -23.05 4.20
N HIS A 150 -1.20 -23.58 3.20
CA HIS A 150 -2.64 -23.48 3.00
C HIS A 150 -3.37 -24.81 3.28
N GLY A 151 -2.81 -25.63 4.16
CA GLY A 151 -3.51 -26.74 4.78
C GLY A 151 -3.42 -28.09 4.05
N ALA A 152 -2.52 -28.26 3.05
CA ALA A 152 -2.42 -29.50 2.29
C ALA A 152 -2.15 -30.75 3.17
N ASN A 153 -1.50 -30.58 4.31
CA ASN A 153 -1.24 -31.64 5.28
C ASN A 153 -2.37 -31.86 6.31
N LEU A 154 -3.44 -31.07 6.27
CA LEU A 154 -4.57 -31.24 7.16
C LEU A 154 -5.46 -32.40 6.73
N GLU A 155 -6.03 -33.10 7.69
CA GLU A 155 -6.91 -34.24 7.46
C GLU A 155 -8.24 -34.12 8.23
N GLY A 156 -9.28 -34.74 7.71
CA GLY A 156 -10.58 -34.88 8.37
C GLY A 156 -11.18 -33.54 8.84
N LYS A 157 -11.57 -33.47 10.11
CA LYS A 157 -12.23 -32.30 10.70
C LYS A 157 -11.36 -31.04 10.68
N ALA A 158 -10.05 -31.16 10.76
CA ALA A 158 -9.15 -30.00 10.72
C ALA A 158 -9.19 -29.35 9.35
N ARG A 159 -9.28 -30.11 8.27
CA ARG A 159 -9.42 -29.61 6.91
C ARG A 159 -10.74 -28.87 6.71
N GLU A 160 -11.85 -29.43 7.19
CA GLU A 160 -13.17 -28.79 7.12
C GLU A 160 -13.20 -27.49 7.91
N GLU A 161 -12.59 -27.47 9.10
CA GLU A 161 -12.49 -26.27 9.94
C GLU A 161 -11.63 -25.20 9.28
N TYR A 162 -10.54 -25.56 8.61
CA TYR A 162 -9.71 -24.64 7.83
C TYR A 162 -10.53 -23.96 6.71
N ARG A 163 -11.33 -24.74 5.96
CA ARG A 163 -12.25 -24.20 4.94
C ARG A 163 -13.23 -23.19 5.55
N ARG A 164 -13.86 -23.57 6.65
CA ARG A 164 -14.83 -22.72 7.34
C ARG A 164 -14.21 -21.41 7.78
N LEU A 165 -13.03 -21.46 8.43
CA LEU A 165 -12.34 -20.28 8.95
C LEU A 165 -11.86 -19.35 7.84
N THR A 166 -11.30 -19.87 6.77
CA THR A 166 -10.84 -19.04 5.64
C THR A 166 -11.98 -18.36 4.90
N ASN A 167 -13.13 -19.05 4.75
CA ASN A 167 -14.33 -18.47 4.17
C ASN A 167 -14.92 -17.37 5.07
N GLU A 168 -14.96 -17.60 6.38
CA GLU A 168 -15.39 -16.59 7.36
C GLU A 168 -14.46 -15.36 7.33
N LEU A 169 -13.15 -15.58 7.31
CA LEU A 169 -12.16 -14.51 7.26
C LEU A 169 -12.33 -13.62 6.01
N SER A 170 -12.60 -14.21 4.85
CA SER A 170 -12.80 -13.44 3.61
C SER A 170 -14.00 -12.48 3.70
N LYS A 171 -15.07 -12.89 4.37
CA LYS A 171 -16.24 -12.04 4.62
C LYS A 171 -15.96 -10.95 5.64
N LEU A 172 -15.28 -11.29 6.74
CA LEU A 172 -14.95 -10.35 7.79
C LEU A 172 -14.05 -9.21 7.30
N THR A 173 -13.01 -9.53 6.53
CA THR A 173 -12.09 -8.53 5.98
C THR A 173 -12.77 -7.61 4.97
N LEU A 174 -13.66 -8.14 4.15
CA LEU A 174 -14.44 -7.35 3.22
C LEU A 174 -15.37 -6.39 3.97
N THR A 175 -16.15 -6.88 4.93
CA THR A 175 -17.06 -6.06 5.74
C THR A 175 -16.31 -4.98 6.51
N PHE A 176 -15.13 -5.28 7.04
CA PHE A 176 -14.26 -4.30 7.69
C PHE A 176 -13.96 -3.11 6.76
N SER A 177 -13.55 -3.39 5.54
CA SER A 177 -13.22 -2.37 4.53
C SER A 177 -14.44 -1.53 4.11
N GLU A 178 -15.57 -2.19 3.88
CA GLU A 178 -16.83 -1.53 3.49
C GLU A 178 -17.32 -0.58 4.59
N ASN A 179 -17.28 -1.02 5.84
CA ASN A 179 -17.69 -0.19 6.98
C ASN A 179 -16.81 1.06 7.11
N ASN A 180 -15.49 0.93 6.94
CA ASN A 180 -14.57 2.07 6.95
C ASN A 180 -14.89 3.08 5.86
N LEU A 181 -15.13 2.62 4.63
CA LEU A 181 -15.47 3.48 3.52
C LEU A 181 -16.81 4.20 3.75
N LYS A 182 -17.83 3.45 4.15
CA LYS A 182 -19.18 4.00 4.36
C LYS A 182 -19.22 5.03 5.49
N GLU A 183 -18.56 4.76 6.62
CA GLU A 183 -18.51 5.73 7.71
C GLU A 183 -17.68 6.98 7.35
N THR A 184 -16.60 6.82 6.63
CA THR A 184 -15.82 7.95 6.11
C THR A 184 -16.69 8.86 5.22
N ASN A 185 -17.45 8.26 4.31
CA ASN A 185 -18.31 8.99 3.40
C ASN A 185 -19.56 9.59 4.07
N ALA A 186 -20.03 9.00 5.16
CA ALA A 186 -21.22 9.47 5.89
C ALA A 186 -20.97 10.72 6.73
N TYR A 187 -19.71 11.03 7.06
CA TYR A 187 -19.38 12.18 7.91
C TYR A 187 -19.10 13.44 7.10
N GLN A 188 -19.70 14.53 7.57
CA GLN A 188 -19.43 15.86 7.07
C GLN A 188 -19.61 16.90 8.17
N MET A 189 -18.68 17.83 8.27
CA MET A 189 -18.77 18.99 9.14
C MET A 189 -19.07 20.21 8.28
N LEU A 190 -20.32 20.69 8.33
CA LEU A 190 -20.76 21.88 7.60
C LEU A 190 -20.60 23.12 8.47
N LEU A 191 -19.80 24.09 8.02
CA LEU A 191 -19.62 25.40 8.64
C LEU A 191 -20.36 26.45 7.82
N THR A 192 -21.12 27.30 8.50
CA THR A 192 -21.94 28.38 7.87
C THR A 192 -21.48 29.77 8.28
N LYS A 193 -20.61 29.87 9.29
CA LYS A 193 -20.09 31.14 9.81
C LYS A 193 -18.64 31.35 9.32
N LYS A 194 -18.38 32.48 8.72
CA LYS A 194 -17.07 32.85 8.19
C LYS A 194 -15.99 32.85 9.27
N GLU A 195 -16.32 33.23 10.48
CA GLU A 195 -15.41 33.28 11.64
C GLU A 195 -14.87 31.89 12.00
N SER A 196 -15.62 30.82 11.69
CA SER A 196 -15.21 29.45 11.93
C SER A 196 -14.07 28.97 10.99
N LEU A 197 -13.78 29.77 9.95
CA LEU A 197 -12.72 29.43 8.96
C LEU A 197 -11.37 30.05 9.32
N ALA A 198 -11.26 30.75 10.45
CA ALA A 198 -10.02 31.42 10.85
C ALA A 198 -8.82 30.47 10.82
N GLY A 199 -7.71 30.94 10.24
CA GLY A 199 -6.46 30.20 10.09
C GLY A 199 -6.37 29.29 8.85
N LEU A 200 -7.50 28.94 8.23
CA LEU A 200 -7.51 28.06 7.06
C LEU A 200 -6.97 28.77 5.81
N PRO A 201 -6.13 28.09 5.01
CA PRO A 201 -5.69 28.59 3.72
C PRO A 201 -6.85 28.76 2.73
N GLU A 202 -6.72 29.72 1.82
CA GLU A 202 -7.74 30.04 0.82
C GLU A 202 -8.10 28.80 -0.04
N ILE A 203 -7.11 28.03 -0.49
CA ILE A 203 -7.31 26.81 -1.29
C ILE A 203 -8.19 25.78 -0.56
N ILE A 204 -8.06 25.68 0.75
CA ILE A 204 -8.85 24.76 1.59
C ILE A 204 -10.27 25.26 1.77
N ILE A 205 -10.45 26.58 1.93
CA ILE A 205 -11.77 27.23 2.01
C ILE A 205 -12.52 27.05 0.68
N GLU A 206 -11.87 27.28 -0.45
CA GLU A 206 -12.44 27.07 -1.78
C GLU A 206 -12.89 25.62 -2.00
N ALA A 207 -12.02 24.65 -1.66
CA ALA A 207 -12.35 23.23 -1.77
C ALA A 207 -13.55 22.83 -0.89
N ALA A 208 -13.64 23.36 0.31
CA ALA A 208 -14.76 23.12 1.22
C ALA A 208 -16.08 23.76 0.71
N ALA A 209 -16.00 24.94 0.09
CA ALA A 209 -17.15 25.58 -0.54
C ALA A 209 -17.66 24.78 -1.74
N GLU A 210 -16.77 24.27 -2.58
CA GLU A 210 -17.13 23.41 -3.71
C GLU A 210 -17.76 22.09 -3.26
N THR A 211 -17.24 21.49 -2.18
CA THR A 211 -17.83 20.28 -1.57
C THR A 211 -19.26 20.55 -1.10
N ALA A 212 -19.50 21.64 -0.38
CA ALA A 212 -20.85 22.00 0.06
C ALA A 212 -21.80 22.25 -1.13
N LYS A 213 -21.34 22.99 -2.14
CA LYS A 213 -22.11 23.30 -3.35
C LYS A 213 -22.48 22.02 -4.15
N SER A 214 -21.58 21.05 -4.23
CA SER A 214 -21.86 19.79 -4.92
C SER A 214 -22.98 18.98 -4.28
N GLU A 215 -23.27 19.25 -3.01
CA GLU A 215 -24.36 18.64 -2.25
C GLU A 215 -25.55 19.59 -2.03
N GLU A 216 -25.61 20.68 -2.79
CA GLU A 216 -26.67 21.70 -2.71
C GLU A 216 -26.80 22.33 -1.29
N LYS A 217 -25.66 22.45 -0.58
CA LYS A 217 -25.57 23.07 0.76
C LYS A 217 -24.90 24.44 0.70
N GLU A 218 -25.36 25.36 1.54
CA GLU A 218 -24.70 26.65 1.75
C GLU A 218 -23.62 26.54 2.82
N GLY A 219 -22.46 27.17 2.60
CA GLY A 219 -21.34 27.19 3.54
C GLY A 219 -20.12 26.39 3.06
N TRP A 220 -19.44 25.76 3.99
CA TRP A 220 -18.19 25.06 3.78
C TRP A 220 -18.25 23.68 4.43
N ALA A 221 -18.04 22.64 3.63
CA ALA A 221 -18.11 21.25 4.08
C ALA A 221 -16.73 20.63 4.19
N PHE A 222 -16.38 20.15 5.38
CA PHE A 222 -15.14 19.44 5.68
C PHE A 222 -15.46 17.97 5.91
N THR A 223 -14.63 17.12 5.33
CA THR A 223 -14.81 15.67 5.33
C THR A 223 -13.63 14.96 6.02
N LEU A 224 -13.71 13.64 6.13
CA LEU A 224 -12.62 12.81 6.67
C LEU A 224 -11.61 12.36 5.60
N HIS A 225 -11.75 12.82 4.37
CA HIS A 225 -10.75 12.59 3.34
C HIS A 225 -9.49 13.43 3.61
N ALA A 226 -8.32 12.85 3.35
CA ALA A 226 -7.04 13.46 3.72
C ALA A 226 -6.86 14.91 3.25
N PRO A 227 -7.20 15.31 2.01
CA PRO A 227 -7.03 16.70 1.56
C PRO A 227 -7.94 17.72 2.27
N SER A 228 -8.98 17.27 2.96
CA SER A 228 -9.85 18.09 3.80
C SER A 228 -9.42 18.04 5.26
N TYR A 229 -9.23 16.83 5.79
CA TYR A 229 -8.91 16.58 7.19
C TYR A 229 -7.55 17.14 7.62
N VAL A 230 -6.48 16.78 6.88
CA VAL A 230 -5.10 17.13 7.27
C VAL A 230 -4.88 18.65 7.33
N PRO A 231 -5.25 19.44 6.30
CA PRO A 231 -5.10 20.90 6.39
C PRO A 231 -5.96 21.54 7.48
N PHE A 232 -7.16 21.03 7.72
CA PHE A 232 -8.00 21.55 8.80
C PHE A 232 -7.32 21.38 10.17
N MET A 233 -6.79 20.20 10.45
CA MET A 233 -6.06 19.92 11.69
C MET A 233 -4.77 20.73 11.82
N THR A 234 -4.15 21.07 10.69
CA THR A 234 -2.90 21.83 10.66
C THR A 234 -3.11 23.32 10.87
N TYR A 235 -4.15 23.90 10.28
CA TYR A 235 -4.29 25.35 10.14
C TYR A 235 -5.47 26.00 10.89
N SER A 236 -6.53 25.25 11.20
CA SER A 236 -7.69 25.87 11.85
C SER A 236 -7.33 26.43 13.22
N ASP A 237 -7.60 27.73 13.43
CA ASP A 237 -7.44 28.37 14.74
C ASP A 237 -8.49 27.92 15.78
N ASN A 238 -9.59 27.33 15.32
CA ASN A 238 -10.66 26.88 16.19
C ASN A 238 -10.40 25.49 16.78
N ARG A 239 -9.92 25.48 18.03
CA ARG A 239 -9.59 24.25 18.76
C ARG A 239 -10.77 23.28 18.89
N ASP A 240 -11.97 23.81 19.18
CA ASP A 240 -13.17 22.99 19.37
C ASP A 240 -13.56 22.26 18.06
N LEU A 241 -13.39 22.92 16.91
CA LEU A 241 -13.62 22.31 15.60
C LEU A 241 -12.52 21.30 15.25
N ARG A 242 -11.26 21.57 15.61
CA ARG A 242 -10.19 20.57 15.46
C ARG A 242 -10.50 19.32 16.29
N GLN A 243 -10.90 19.50 17.55
CA GLN A 243 -11.30 18.39 18.41
C GLN A 243 -12.48 17.61 17.82
N LYS A 244 -13.50 18.31 17.35
CA LYS A 244 -14.68 17.68 16.72
C LYS A 244 -14.31 16.83 15.51
N LEU A 245 -13.49 17.37 14.62
CA LEU A 245 -13.06 16.65 13.42
C LEU A 245 -12.10 15.49 13.75
N TYR A 246 -11.19 15.69 14.70
CA TYR A 246 -10.31 14.64 15.23
C TYR A 246 -11.11 13.47 15.81
N MET A 247 -12.11 13.75 16.63
CA MET A 247 -12.96 12.72 17.22
C MET A 247 -13.73 11.95 16.15
N ALA A 248 -14.30 12.63 15.17
CA ALA A 248 -14.97 11.96 14.06
C ALA A 248 -14.05 11.01 13.29
N TYR A 249 -12.81 11.42 13.03
CA TYR A 249 -11.83 10.59 12.34
C TYR A 249 -11.36 9.41 13.19
N ASN A 250 -10.99 9.66 14.45
CA ASN A 250 -10.34 8.67 15.30
C ASN A 250 -11.29 7.74 16.06
N THR A 251 -12.60 7.95 15.93
CA THR A 251 -13.64 7.07 16.45
C THR A 251 -14.39 6.30 15.37
N LYS A 252 -13.90 6.33 14.12
CA LYS A 252 -14.53 5.62 13.01
C LYS A 252 -14.76 4.15 13.34
N CYS A 253 -15.94 3.66 12.99
CA CYS A 253 -16.35 2.29 13.16
C CYS A 253 -16.35 1.77 14.62
N THR A 254 -16.58 2.71 15.58
CA THR A 254 -16.76 2.38 17.01
C THR A 254 -18.18 2.68 17.52
N HIS A 255 -19.04 3.26 16.68
CA HIS A 255 -20.37 3.71 17.08
C HIS A 255 -21.39 2.56 17.05
N ASP A 256 -22.47 2.70 17.81
CA ASP A 256 -23.57 1.74 17.81
C ASP A 256 -24.44 1.92 16.54
N ASN A 257 -23.90 1.49 15.43
CA ASN A 257 -24.53 1.49 14.11
C ASN A 257 -24.04 0.31 13.26
N GLU A 258 -24.53 0.21 12.02
CA GLU A 258 -24.17 -0.85 11.09
C GLU A 258 -22.70 -0.86 10.64
N PHE A 259 -21.96 0.21 10.88
CA PHE A 259 -20.54 0.33 10.48
C PHE A 259 -19.56 -0.03 11.61
N ASN A 260 -20.05 -0.54 12.73
CA ASN A 260 -19.22 -0.87 13.89
C ASN A 260 -18.29 -2.06 13.59
N ASN A 261 -17.00 -1.85 13.73
CA ASN A 261 -15.97 -2.86 13.49
C ASN A 261 -15.40 -3.47 14.80
N ILE A 262 -15.89 -3.13 15.97
CA ILE A 262 -15.32 -3.65 17.25
C ILE A 262 -15.34 -5.18 17.28
N ASP A 263 -16.48 -5.81 17.03
CA ASP A 263 -16.57 -7.27 17.04
C ASP A 263 -15.89 -7.89 15.82
N ILE A 264 -15.87 -7.19 14.69
CA ILE A 264 -15.17 -7.64 13.47
C ILE A 264 -13.66 -7.72 13.71
N VAL A 265 -13.06 -6.75 14.40
CA VAL A 265 -11.65 -6.79 14.82
C VAL A 265 -11.34 -8.03 15.64
N LYS A 266 -12.16 -8.30 16.68
CA LYS A 266 -12.02 -9.49 17.53
C LYS A 266 -12.12 -10.77 16.69
N ASN A 267 -13.12 -10.85 15.85
CA ASN A 267 -13.37 -12.04 15.03
C ASN A 267 -12.26 -12.28 14.01
N ILE A 268 -11.72 -11.24 13.38
CA ILE A 268 -10.57 -11.36 12.47
C ILE A 268 -9.34 -11.88 13.22
N ALA A 269 -8.99 -11.26 14.34
CA ALA A 269 -7.83 -11.65 15.13
C ALA A 269 -7.95 -13.11 15.63
N ASN A 270 -9.11 -13.48 16.17
CA ASN A 270 -9.36 -14.84 16.67
C ASN A 270 -9.40 -15.88 15.54
N THR A 271 -9.98 -15.54 14.39
CA THR A 271 -10.04 -16.44 13.23
C THR A 271 -8.63 -16.69 12.68
N ARG A 272 -7.82 -15.66 12.52
CA ARG A 272 -6.43 -15.81 12.08
C ARG A 272 -5.59 -16.63 13.05
N MET A 273 -5.77 -16.42 14.35
CA MET A 273 -5.12 -17.24 15.39
C MET A 273 -5.49 -18.73 15.24
N LYS A 274 -6.78 -19.03 15.07
CA LYS A 274 -7.26 -20.43 14.91
C LYS A 274 -6.71 -21.07 13.63
N ILE A 275 -6.66 -20.32 12.53
CA ILE A 275 -6.07 -20.80 11.27
C ILE A 275 -4.59 -21.17 11.49
N ALA A 276 -3.80 -20.29 12.10
CA ALA A 276 -2.40 -20.53 12.39
C ALA A 276 -2.20 -21.77 13.28
N GLN A 277 -3.02 -21.92 14.31
CA GLN A 277 -2.94 -23.06 15.22
C GLN A 277 -3.33 -24.39 14.55
N LEU A 278 -4.33 -24.38 13.66
CA LEU A 278 -4.64 -25.56 12.82
C LEU A 278 -3.45 -25.99 11.96
N LEU A 279 -2.67 -25.02 11.47
CA LEU A 279 -1.50 -25.26 10.64
C LEU A 279 -0.24 -25.64 11.46
N GLY A 280 -0.35 -25.74 12.78
CA GLY A 280 0.73 -26.16 13.68
C GLY A 280 1.61 -25.03 14.21
N TYR A 281 1.19 -23.77 14.05
CA TYR A 281 1.87 -22.60 14.62
C TYR A 281 1.21 -22.18 15.94
N LYS A 282 1.96 -21.56 16.83
CA LYS A 282 1.40 -21.10 18.12
C LYS A 282 0.49 -19.88 17.97
N ASP A 283 0.83 -18.99 17.00
CA ASP A 283 0.09 -17.77 16.70
C ASP A 283 0.23 -17.39 15.22
N TYR A 284 -0.53 -16.38 14.81
CA TYR A 284 -0.55 -15.94 13.42
C TYR A 284 0.74 -15.27 12.99
N ALA A 285 1.44 -14.57 13.90
CA ALA A 285 2.72 -13.95 13.60
C ALA A 285 3.80 -15.01 13.29
N GLU A 286 3.87 -16.10 14.06
CA GLU A 286 4.78 -17.21 13.77
C GLU A 286 4.51 -17.79 12.37
N TYR A 287 3.25 -18.02 12.04
CA TYR A 287 2.84 -18.48 10.71
C TYR A 287 3.29 -17.52 9.60
N THR A 288 2.99 -16.24 9.74
CA THR A 288 3.27 -15.21 8.72
C THR A 288 4.76 -15.00 8.53
N LEU A 289 5.52 -14.88 9.62
CA LEU A 289 6.92 -14.47 9.59
C LEU A 289 7.87 -15.54 9.03
N LYS A 290 7.45 -16.80 8.95
CA LYS A 290 8.22 -17.86 8.27
C LYS A 290 8.55 -17.54 6.80
N LYS A 291 7.76 -16.69 6.16
CA LYS A 291 7.94 -16.23 4.77
C LYS A 291 8.32 -14.74 4.73
N ARG A 292 9.21 -14.31 5.62
CA ARG A 292 9.71 -12.94 5.73
C ARG A 292 11.22 -12.93 5.96
N MET A 293 11.87 -11.81 5.69
CA MET A 293 13.30 -11.61 6.02
C MET A 293 13.53 -11.67 7.53
N ALA A 294 12.57 -11.18 8.32
CA ALA A 294 12.62 -11.21 9.80
C ALA A 294 12.55 -12.62 10.38
N GLU A 295 11.91 -13.57 9.70
CA GLU A 295 11.79 -14.99 10.04
C GLU A 295 10.98 -15.31 11.30
N ASN A 296 10.97 -14.44 12.32
CA ASN A 296 10.30 -14.68 13.61
C ASN A 296 9.95 -13.38 14.34
N SER A 297 9.08 -13.49 15.35
CA SER A 297 8.63 -12.36 16.18
C SER A 297 9.75 -11.70 16.96
N GLU A 298 10.74 -12.47 17.41
CA GLU A 298 11.89 -11.94 18.16
C GLU A 298 12.67 -10.91 17.34
N SER A 299 12.93 -11.20 16.08
CA SER A 299 13.61 -10.28 15.16
C SER A 299 12.80 -9.00 14.93
N VAL A 300 11.48 -9.11 14.82
CA VAL A 300 10.58 -7.96 14.67
C VAL A 300 10.63 -7.07 15.93
N TYR A 301 10.43 -7.65 17.10
CA TYR A 301 10.49 -6.88 18.35
C TYR A 301 11.86 -6.29 18.62
N LYS A 302 12.93 -6.99 18.24
CA LYS A 302 14.30 -6.46 18.35
C LYS A 302 14.43 -5.16 17.56
N LEU A 303 13.98 -5.13 16.32
CA LEU A 303 13.99 -3.91 15.49
C LEU A 303 13.13 -2.81 16.11
N LEU A 304 11.88 -3.10 16.45
CA LEU A 304 10.95 -2.11 17.01
C LEU A 304 11.49 -1.50 18.31
N ASN A 305 12.04 -2.33 19.20
CA ASN A 305 12.59 -1.89 20.48
C ASN A 305 13.90 -1.10 20.31
N GLN A 306 14.77 -1.51 19.40
CA GLN A 306 15.99 -0.74 19.08
C GLN A 306 15.66 0.67 18.59
N LEU A 307 14.68 0.80 17.69
CA LEU A 307 14.23 2.09 17.19
C LEU A 307 13.54 2.90 18.29
N LEU A 308 12.69 2.28 19.09
CA LEU A 308 12.02 2.93 20.21
C LEU A 308 13.03 3.53 21.19
N GLU A 309 14.01 2.74 21.63
CA GLU A 309 15.08 3.19 22.53
C GLU A 309 15.89 4.35 21.93
N ALA A 310 16.22 4.27 20.63
CA ALA A 310 17.02 5.28 19.96
C ALA A 310 16.25 6.60 19.76
N TYR A 311 14.97 6.56 19.42
CA TYR A 311 14.18 7.74 19.04
C TYR A 311 13.39 8.36 20.20
N ALA A 312 13.04 7.61 21.25
CA ALA A 312 12.17 8.09 22.33
C ALA A 312 12.68 9.35 23.04
N PRO A 313 13.99 9.50 23.37
CA PRO A 313 14.47 10.73 24.00
C PRO A 313 14.27 11.98 23.14
N THR A 314 14.50 11.86 21.82
CA THR A 314 14.28 12.96 20.88
C THR A 314 12.79 13.27 20.73
N ALA A 315 11.93 12.26 20.66
CA ALA A 315 10.48 12.45 20.60
C ALA A 315 9.91 13.15 21.84
N GLN A 316 10.42 12.86 23.03
CA GLN A 316 10.06 13.56 24.25
C GLN A 316 10.48 15.03 24.20
N GLN A 317 11.65 15.34 23.67
CA GLN A 317 12.13 16.70 23.50
C GLN A 317 11.27 17.46 22.46
N GLU A 318 10.90 16.83 21.37
CA GLU A 318 10.00 17.40 20.35
C GLU A 318 8.64 17.76 20.95
N TYR A 319 8.04 16.86 21.72
CA TYR A 319 6.79 17.14 22.43
C TYR A 319 6.92 18.33 23.41
N LYS A 320 8.00 18.35 24.18
CA LYS A 320 8.28 19.41 25.15
C LYS A 320 8.33 20.78 24.49
N GLU A 321 9.04 20.92 23.36
CA GLU A 321 9.13 22.18 22.63
C GLU A 321 7.77 22.65 22.09
N ILE A 322 6.96 21.74 21.61
CA ILE A 322 5.60 22.04 21.12
C ILE A 322 4.68 22.43 22.29
N GLN A 323 4.79 21.74 23.43
CA GLN A 323 4.03 22.07 24.64
C GLN A 323 4.41 23.45 25.19
N GLU A 324 5.69 23.80 25.15
CA GLU A 324 6.18 25.14 25.56
C GLU A 324 5.60 26.22 24.67
N LEU A 325 5.64 26.06 23.34
CA LEU A 325 5.03 27.01 22.40
C LEU A 325 3.53 27.18 22.66
N ALA A 326 2.82 26.11 22.85
CA ALA A 326 1.39 26.15 23.12
C ALA A 326 1.08 26.91 24.42
N ARG A 327 1.88 26.73 25.47
CA ARG A 327 1.75 27.48 26.74
C ARG A 327 2.09 28.95 26.62
N GLU A 328 3.07 29.31 25.81
CA GLU A 328 3.35 30.73 25.51
C GLU A 328 2.11 31.45 24.95
N GLU A 329 1.31 30.77 24.15
CA GLU A 329 0.12 31.34 23.51
C GLU A 329 -1.16 31.23 24.36
N GLN A 330 -1.34 30.14 25.10
CA GLN A 330 -2.60 29.79 25.75
C GLN A 330 -2.55 29.87 27.29
N GLY A 331 -1.37 29.93 27.90
CA GLY A 331 -1.16 29.91 29.35
C GLY A 331 -0.63 28.60 29.89
N ASP A 332 -0.09 28.65 31.12
CA ASP A 332 0.70 27.55 31.71
C ASP A 332 -0.07 26.24 31.93
N ASP A 333 -1.39 26.31 32.07
CA ASP A 333 -2.26 25.13 32.29
C ASP A 333 -2.63 24.40 31.00
N PHE A 334 -2.25 24.95 29.83
CA PHE A 334 -2.59 24.34 28.56
C PHE A 334 -1.84 23.03 28.33
N VAL A 335 -2.57 21.99 27.97
CA VAL A 335 -2.03 20.68 27.60
C VAL A 335 -2.28 20.41 26.13
N VAL A 336 -1.22 20.14 25.38
CA VAL A 336 -1.29 19.74 23.98
C VAL A 336 -1.93 18.35 23.88
N MET A 337 -3.12 18.32 23.29
CA MET A 337 -3.86 17.09 23.00
C MET A 337 -3.59 16.61 21.56
N PRO A 338 -3.97 15.39 21.19
CA PRO A 338 -3.77 14.89 19.82
C PRO A 338 -4.34 15.79 18.73
N TRP A 339 -5.45 16.48 18.95
CA TRP A 339 -6.02 17.46 18.01
C TRP A 339 -5.29 18.81 17.95
N ASP A 340 -4.30 19.01 18.80
CA ASP A 340 -3.44 20.21 18.83
C ASP A 340 -2.07 19.96 18.19
N TRP A 341 -1.67 18.71 18.05
CA TRP A 341 -0.31 18.35 17.62
C TRP A 341 0.08 18.94 16.27
N SER A 342 -0.71 18.70 15.24
CA SER A 342 -0.44 19.22 13.90
C SER A 342 -0.45 20.74 13.85
N TYR A 343 -1.37 21.35 14.55
CA TYR A 343 -1.51 22.81 14.60
C TYR A 343 -0.28 23.50 15.22
N TYR A 344 0.13 23.07 16.41
CA TYR A 344 1.32 23.65 17.06
C TYR A 344 2.65 23.17 16.45
N SER A 345 2.68 21.98 15.91
CA SER A 345 3.84 21.52 15.12
C SER A 345 4.10 22.41 13.92
N ASN A 346 3.04 22.76 13.18
CA ASN A 346 3.16 23.67 12.04
C ASN A 346 3.65 25.06 12.45
N LYS A 347 3.12 25.60 13.55
CA LYS A 347 3.58 26.90 14.10
C LYS A 347 5.04 26.86 14.53
N LEU A 348 5.46 25.80 15.22
CA LEU A 348 6.85 25.66 15.66
C LEU A 348 7.80 25.50 14.47
N LYS A 349 7.41 24.71 13.47
CA LYS A 349 8.16 24.54 12.23
C LYS A 349 8.35 25.86 11.50
N ASP A 350 7.29 26.64 11.38
CA ASP A 350 7.34 28.00 10.78
C ASP A 350 8.24 28.93 11.59
N LYS A 351 8.10 28.95 12.92
CA LYS A 351 8.95 29.74 13.82
C LYS A 351 10.45 29.40 13.70
N LYS A 352 10.78 28.10 13.60
CA LYS A 352 12.18 27.64 13.55
C LYS A 352 12.81 27.75 12.18
N PHE A 353 12.06 27.43 11.12
CA PHE A 353 12.59 27.27 9.76
C PHE A 353 11.98 28.24 8.75
N ASN A 354 10.98 29.01 9.14
CA ASN A 354 10.25 29.91 8.26
C ASN A 354 9.75 29.18 6.99
N ILE A 355 9.13 28.02 7.19
CA ILE A 355 8.58 27.18 6.13
C ILE A 355 7.28 26.51 6.58
N ASN A 356 6.31 26.46 5.68
CA ASN A 356 5.06 25.70 5.83
C ASN A 356 4.61 25.18 4.47
N GLU A 357 3.64 24.27 4.46
CA GLU A 357 3.14 23.64 3.25
C GLU A 357 2.60 24.64 2.20
N GLU A 358 1.96 25.72 2.65
CA GLU A 358 1.34 26.70 1.74
C GLU A 358 2.38 27.51 0.95
N MET A 359 3.60 27.65 1.48
CA MET A 359 4.72 28.25 0.76
C MET A 359 5.23 27.37 -0.38
N LEU A 360 5.06 26.06 -0.26
CA LEU A 360 5.54 25.06 -1.23
C LEU A 360 4.51 24.70 -2.29
N ARG A 361 3.23 24.68 -1.94
CA ARG A 361 2.14 24.29 -2.86
C ARG A 361 2.19 24.97 -4.24
N PRO A 362 2.46 26.28 -4.35
CA PRO A 362 2.52 26.93 -5.66
C PRO A 362 3.57 26.36 -6.62
N TYR A 363 4.57 25.66 -6.09
CA TYR A 363 5.65 25.03 -6.86
C TYR A 363 5.41 23.54 -7.15
N PHE A 364 4.35 22.96 -6.59
CA PHE A 364 4.01 21.54 -6.70
C PHE A 364 2.67 21.33 -7.41
N GLU A 365 2.48 22.04 -8.53
CA GLU A 365 1.35 21.77 -9.41
C GLU A 365 1.47 20.35 -9.99
N LEU A 366 0.36 19.58 -9.98
CA LEU A 366 0.36 18.14 -10.26
C LEU A 366 1.02 17.78 -11.59
N GLU A 367 0.75 18.54 -12.68
CA GLU A 367 1.35 18.26 -14.00
C GLU A 367 2.87 18.46 -14.00
N GLN A 368 3.35 19.47 -13.26
CA GLN A 368 4.79 19.69 -13.09
C GLN A 368 5.44 18.61 -12.24
N VAL A 369 4.79 18.21 -11.16
CA VAL A 369 5.27 17.09 -10.30
C VAL A 369 5.35 15.80 -11.10
N LYS A 370 4.32 15.50 -11.89
CA LYS A 370 4.30 14.33 -12.78
C LYS A 370 5.47 14.33 -13.76
N LYS A 371 5.73 15.46 -14.41
CA LYS A 371 6.91 15.64 -15.27
C LYS A 371 8.21 15.43 -14.52
N GLY A 372 8.30 15.91 -13.28
CA GLY A 372 9.48 15.73 -12.42
C GLY A 372 9.72 14.28 -12.08
N VAL A 373 8.70 13.57 -11.66
CA VAL A 373 8.79 12.14 -11.28
C VAL A 373 9.12 11.26 -12.51
N PHE A 374 8.45 11.49 -13.62
CA PHE A 374 8.77 10.78 -14.89
C PHE A 374 10.18 11.13 -15.39
N GLY A 375 10.58 12.40 -15.27
CA GLY A 375 11.93 12.86 -15.62
C GLY A 375 13.01 12.27 -14.74
N LEU A 376 12.73 11.99 -13.47
CA LEU A 376 13.65 11.28 -12.58
C LEU A 376 13.91 9.85 -13.07
N ALA A 377 12.86 9.14 -13.46
CA ALA A 377 12.99 7.79 -14.03
C ALA A 377 13.76 7.80 -15.37
N GLU A 378 13.53 8.82 -16.19
CA GLU A 378 14.31 9.01 -17.41
C GLU A 378 15.80 9.23 -17.14
N LYS A 379 16.12 10.08 -16.14
CA LYS A 379 17.52 10.31 -15.73
C LYS A 379 18.18 9.07 -15.14
N LEU A 380 17.49 8.32 -14.30
CA LEU A 380 18.04 7.14 -13.62
C LEU A 380 18.13 5.93 -14.56
N TYR A 381 17.13 5.72 -15.41
CA TYR A 381 16.94 4.46 -16.12
C TYR A 381 16.78 4.61 -17.64
N GLY A 382 16.67 5.83 -18.15
CA GLY A 382 16.48 6.09 -19.58
C GLY A 382 15.08 5.78 -20.09
N ILE A 383 14.11 5.51 -19.21
CA ILE A 383 12.73 5.22 -19.63
C ILE A 383 11.95 6.50 -19.92
N THR A 384 11.01 6.40 -20.88
CA THR A 384 10.15 7.52 -21.28
C THR A 384 8.67 7.16 -21.18
N PHE A 385 7.83 8.17 -20.98
CA PHE A 385 6.38 8.04 -20.76
C PHE A 385 5.62 8.80 -21.83
N ARG A 386 4.67 8.15 -22.48
CA ARG A 386 3.81 8.77 -23.48
C ARG A 386 2.35 8.53 -23.12
N LYS A 387 1.60 9.61 -22.86
CA LYS A 387 0.16 9.52 -22.63
C LYS A 387 -0.53 8.95 -23.85
N ASN A 388 -1.39 7.96 -23.65
CA ASN A 388 -2.19 7.34 -24.70
C ASN A 388 -3.67 7.34 -24.32
N THR A 389 -4.46 8.21 -24.93
CA THR A 389 -5.90 8.38 -24.67
C THR A 389 -6.76 7.32 -25.34
N GLU A 390 -6.20 6.45 -26.18
CA GLU A 390 -6.89 5.31 -26.77
C GLU A 390 -6.95 4.10 -25.85
N ILE A 391 -6.14 4.09 -24.77
CA ILE A 391 -6.20 3.07 -23.73
C ILE A 391 -7.42 3.34 -22.84
N PRO A 392 -8.38 2.39 -22.73
CA PRO A 392 -9.55 2.59 -21.89
C PRO A 392 -9.18 2.76 -20.42
N VAL A 393 -9.90 3.62 -19.71
CA VAL A 393 -9.73 3.89 -18.27
C VAL A 393 -11.05 3.74 -17.54
N TYR A 394 -11.00 3.41 -16.26
CA TYR A 394 -12.19 3.14 -15.43
C TYR A 394 -12.88 4.41 -14.91
N HIS A 395 -12.20 5.55 -14.95
CA HIS A 395 -12.76 6.85 -14.54
C HIS A 395 -12.12 7.98 -15.35
N LYS A 396 -12.86 9.06 -15.59
CA LYS A 396 -12.41 10.20 -16.40
C LYS A 396 -11.16 10.92 -15.88
N GLU A 397 -10.86 10.80 -14.59
CA GLU A 397 -9.66 11.38 -13.96
C GLU A 397 -8.42 10.48 -14.08
N VAL A 398 -8.59 9.24 -14.55
CA VAL A 398 -7.47 8.30 -14.73
C VAL A 398 -6.77 8.57 -16.06
N GLU A 399 -5.45 8.55 -16.02
CA GLU A 399 -4.63 8.67 -17.22
C GLU A 399 -3.84 7.39 -17.44
N ALA A 400 -3.65 7.00 -18.70
CA ALA A 400 -2.83 5.86 -19.10
C ALA A 400 -1.62 6.31 -19.90
N PHE A 401 -0.46 5.74 -19.59
CA PHE A 401 0.82 6.03 -20.22
C PHE A 401 1.43 4.75 -20.79
N GLU A 402 1.92 4.82 -22.02
CA GLU A 402 2.86 3.85 -22.56
C GLU A 402 4.25 4.19 -22.02
N VAL A 403 4.96 3.19 -21.52
CA VAL A 403 6.32 3.32 -21.00
C VAL A 403 7.28 2.57 -21.91
N PHE A 404 8.34 3.27 -22.34
CA PHE A 404 9.37 2.73 -23.23
C PHE A 404 10.72 2.69 -22.54
N ASP A 405 11.46 1.61 -22.77
CA ASP A 405 12.83 1.47 -22.26
C ASP A 405 13.81 2.35 -23.06
N LYS A 406 15.03 2.47 -22.57
CA LYS A 406 16.12 3.27 -23.17
C LYS A 406 16.45 2.90 -24.63
N ASP A 407 16.14 1.68 -25.03
CA ASP A 407 16.29 1.20 -26.43
C ASP A 407 15.05 1.44 -27.30
N GLY A 408 14.05 2.14 -26.77
CA GLY A 408 12.78 2.46 -27.46
C GLY A 408 11.77 1.32 -27.48
N LYS A 409 12.07 0.17 -26.85
CA LYS A 409 11.11 -0.93 -26.77
C LYS A 409 10.03 -0.66 -25.73
N PHE A 410 8.82 -1.14 -26.01
CA PHE A 410 7.71 -1.08 -25.07
C PHE A 410 8.05 -1.85 -23.77
N LEU A 411 7.88 -1.18 -22.65
CA LEU A 411 8.20 -1.70 -21.32
C LEU A 411 6.96 -2.05 -20.51
N ALA A 412 5.98 -1.14 -20.45
CA ALA A 412 4.79 -1.28 -19.62
C ALA A 412 3.68 -0.30 -20.00
N VAL A 413 2.49 -0.52 -19.43
CA VAL A 413 1.46 0.51 -19.31
C VAL A 413 1.38 0.93 -17.85
N LEU A 414 1.34 2.24 -17.60
CA LEU A 414 1.14 2.85 -16.29
C LEU A 414 -0.16 3.64 -16.27
N TYR A 415 -1.05 3.31 -15.34
CA TYR A 415 -2.24 4.12 -15.03
C TYR A 415 -1.97 4.98 -13.81
N THR A 416 -2.47 6.22 -13.82
CA THR A 416 -2.41 7.13 -12.65
C THR A 416 -3.80 7.63 -12.30
N ASP A 417 -4.10 7.60 -11.00
CA ASP A 417 -5.39 8.00 -10.43
C ASP A 417 -5.15 8.81 -9.15
N PHE A 418 -5.24 10.13 -9.24
CA PHE A 418 -4.67 11.03 -8.23
C PHE A 418 -5.64 11.51 -7.15
N HIS A 419 -6.95 11.61 -7.43
CA HIS A 419 -7.86 12.37 -6.57
C HIS A 419 -8.87 11.51 -5.82
N PRO A 420 -9.31 11.93 -4.61
CA PRO A 420 -10.32 11.22 -3.86
C PRO A 420 -11.70 11.25 -4.54
N ARG A 421 -12.48 10.20 -4.34
CA ARG A 421 -13.88 10.04 -4.75
C ARG A 421 -14.65 9.23 -3.70
N LEU A 422 -15.98 9.31 -3.71
CA LEU A 422 -16.80 8.52 -2.80
C LEU A 422 -16.64 7.00 -2.98
N GLY A 423 -16.40 6.54 -4.19
CA GLY A 423 -16.14 5.14 -4.51
C GLY A 423 -14.69 4.70 -4.35
N LYS A 424 -13.83 5.52 -3.75
CA LYS A 424 -12.40 5.27 -3.66
C LYS A 424 -11.94 5.18 -2.22
N ARG A 425 -11.26 4.10 -1.87
CA ARG A 425 -10.66 3.90 -0.55
C ARG A 425 -9.58 4.94 -0.26
N ALA A 426 -9.47 5.35 1.01
CA ALA A 426 -8.41 6.24 1.48
C ALA A 426 -7.02 5.58 1.37
N GLY A 427 -5.99 6.42 1.36
CA GLY A 427 -4.59 6.01 1.26
C GLY A 427 -4.06 6.07 -0.17
N ALA A 428 -2.97 5.38 -0.40
CA ALA A 428 -2.34 5.23 -1.71
C ALA A 428 -1.87 3.79 -1.88
N TRP A 429 -1.84 3.31 -3.11
CA TRP A 429 -1.36 1.96 -3.42
C TRP A 429 -0.99 1.81 -4.90
N MET A 430 -0.15 0.82 -5.16
CA MET A 430 0.13 0.30 -6.50
C MET A 430 -0.52 -1.06 -6.66
N THR A 431 -1.04 -1.35 -7.83
CA THR A 431 -1.54 -2.67 -8.22
C THR A 431 -1.17 -3.00 -9.67
N SER A 432 -1.30 -4.27 -10.04
CA SER A 432 -1.10 -4.73 -11.41
C SER A 432 -2.39 -5.30 -11.96
N TYR A 433 -2.76 -4.91 -13.17
CA TYR A 433 -3.80 -5.60 -13.94
C TYR A 433 -3.23 -6.80 -14.71
N LYS A 434 -1.95 -6.76 -14.97
CA LYS A 434 -1.19 -7.83 -15.61
C LYS A 434 0.26 -7.77 -15.12
N ASP A 435 0.76 -8.87 -14.58
CA ASP A 435 2.17 -9.02 -14.25
C ASP A 435 2.99 -9.41 -15.49
N GLN A 436 4.29 -9.16 -15.44
CA GLN A 436 5.22 -9.57 -16.48
C GLN A 436 5.53 -11.07 -16.39
N TRP A 437 5.67 -11.73 -17.52
CA TRP A 437 6.12 -13.11 -17.62
C TRP A 437 6.64 -13.42 -19.04
N ILE A 438 7.33 -14.55 -19.20
CA ILE A 438 7.79 -15.01 -20.51
C ILE A 438 6.94 -16.19 -20.94
N ASP A 439 6.26 -16.04 -22.08
CA ASP A 439 5.52 -17.14 -22.70
C ASP A 439 6.51 -18.16 -23.28
N LYS A 440 6.48 -19.37 -22.73
CA LYS A 440 7.39 -20.43 -23.14
C LYS A 440 7.15 -20.93 -24.57
N LYS A 441 5.93 -20.84 -25.05
CA LYS A 441 5.56 -21.35 -26.38
C LYS A 441 6.04 -20.39 -27.47
N THR A 442 5.96 -19.10 -27.23
CA THR A 442 6.30 -18.06 -28.20
C THR A 442 7.64 -17.40 -27.93
N GLY A 443 8.15 -17.49 -26.70
CA GLY A 443 9.32 -16.74 -26.24
C GLY A 443 9.04 -15.24 -26.00
N GLU A 444 7.77 -14.82 -26.10
CA GLU A 444 7.38 -13.42 -25.92
C GLU A 444 7.47 -13.02 -24.45
N ASN A 445 8.07 -11.88 -24.20
CA ASN A 445 8.07 -11.23 -22.89
C ASN A 445 6.82 -10.38 -22.75
N SER A 446 5.79 -10.94 -22.10
CA SER A 446 4.51 -10.25 -21.85
C SER A 446 4.73 -9.13 -20.83
N ARG A 447 4.58 -7.88 -21.27
CA ARG A 447 4.90 -6.72 -20.44
C ARG A 447 3.75 -6.32 -19.51
N PRO A 448 4.07 -5.80 -18.31
CA PRO A 448 3.10 -5.55 -17.26
C PRO A 448 2.24 -4.30 -17.52
N HIS A 449 1.05 -4.31 -16.91
CA HIS A 449 0.16 -3.15 -16.80
C HIS A 449 -0.03 -2.84 -15.32
N VAL A 450 0.49 -1.68 -14.88
CA VAL A 450 0.47 -1.28 -13.47
C VAL A 450 -0.34 0.00 -13.27
N SER A 451 -0.88 0.15 -12.08
CA SER A 451 -1.72 1.29 -11.70
C SER A 451 -1.29 1.83 -10.35
N VAL A 452 -1.20 3.16 -10.24
CA VAL A 452 -1.05 3.86 -8.97
C VAL A 452 -2.32 4.65 -8.66
N VAL A 453 -2.82 4.48 -7.45
CA VAL A 453 -4.04 5.11 -6.96
C VAL A 453 -3.72 5.91 -5.72
N MET A 454 -4.09 7.19 -5.72
CA MET A 454 -3.78 8.14 -4.66
C MET A 454 -5.03 8.96 -4.29
N ASN A 455 -4.90 9.79 -3.26
CA ASN A 455 -5.97 10.67 -2.79
C ASN A 455 -5.42 12.08 -2.54
N PHE A 456 -4.90 12.71 -3.61
CA PHE A 456 -4.27 14.02 -3.53
C PHE A 456 -5.25 15.17 -3.66
N THR A 457 -4.81 16.36 -3.21
CA THR A 457 -5.54 17.62 -3.34
C THR A 457 -6.09 17.79 -4.76
N LYS A 458 -7.40 18.05 -4.87
CA LYS A 458 -8.09 18.30 -6.14
C LYS A 458 -7.82 19.71 -6.67
N PRO A 459 -7.94 19.94 -7.98
CA PRO A 459 -8.09 21.30 -8.50
C PRO A 459 -9.38 21.92 -8.02
N THR A 460 -9.43 23.26 -7.97
CA THR A 460 -10.63 24.06 -7.77
C THR A 460 -10.99 24.78 -9.07
N GLU A 461 -12.14 25.48 -9.12
CA GLU A 461 -12.50 26.31 -10.28
C GLU A 461 -11.43 27.37 -10.59
N ASN A 462 -10.72 27.87 -9.57
CA ASN A 462 -9.77 28.98 -9.66
C ASN A 462 -8.29 28.55 -9.66
N LYS A 463 -7.99 27.30 -9.26
CA LYS A 463 -6.61 26.82 -9.10
C LYS A 463 -6.44 25.40 -9.62
N PRO A 464 -5.30 25.08 -10.26
CA PRO A 464 -4.96 23.70 -10.57
C PRO A 464 -4.74 22.89 -9.29
N ALA A 465 -4.53 21.59 -9.43
CA ALA A 465 -4.15 20.74 -8.30
C ALA A 465 -2.76 21.13 -7.79
N LEU A 466 -2.70 21.77 -6.64
CA LEU A 466 -1.47 22.17 -5.97
C LEU A 466 -1.20 21.23 -4.80
N LEU A 467 -0.15 20.42 -4.92
CA LEU A 467 0.14 19.35 -3.97
C LEU A 467 0.87 19.85 -2.73
N THR A 468 0.68 19.15 -1.61
CA THR A 468 1.56 19.28 -0.45
C THR A 468 2.90 18.57 -0.72
N PHE A 469 3.91 18.89 0.07
CA PHE A 469 5.18 18.16 0.02
C PHE A 469 5.00 16.66 0.33
N ASN A 470 4.17 16.33 1.31
CA ASN A 470 3.83 14.93 1.63
C ASN A 470 3.16 14.20 0.46
N GLU A 471 2.30 14.88 -0.30
CA GLU A 471 1.70 14.29 -1.50
C GLU A 471 2.75 14.02 -2.59
N VAL A 472 3.77 14.87 -2.73
CA VAL A 472 4.92 14.63 -3.62
C VAL A 472 5.72 13.40 -3.16
N GLU A 473 6.00 13.28 -1.87
CA GLU A 473 6.67 12.09 -1.30
C GLU A 473 5.85 10.81 -1.54
N THR A 474 4.54 10.87 -1.33
CA THR A 474 3.63 9.74 -1.58
C THR A 474 3.64 9.33 -3.06
N PHE A 475 3.65 10.29 -3.98
CA PHE A 475 3.76 9.98 -5.41
C PHE A 475 5.08 9.27 -5.73
N LEU A 476 6.19 9.75 -5.20
CA LEU A 476 7.48 9.09 -5.37
C LEU A 476 7.46 7.66 -4.80
N HIS A 477 6.85 7.46 -3.65
CA HIS A 477 6.66 6.16 -3.01
C HIS A 477 5.93 5.18 -3.95
N GLU A 478 4.73 5.53 -4.39
CA GLU A 478 3.91 4.68 -5.28
C GLU A 478 4.58 4.48 -6.64
N PHE A 479 5.29 5.49 -7.11
CA PHE A 479 6.08 5.38 -8.32
C PHE A 479 7.24 4.39 -8.18
N GLY A 480 7.85 4.30 -7.00
CA GLY A 480 8.86 3.28 -6.69
C GLY A 480 8.31 1.86 -6.81
N HIS A 481 7.11 1.60 -6.30
CA HIS A 481 6.40 0.34 -6.52
C HIS A 481 6.12 0.10 -8.01
N SER A 482 5.74 1.15 -8.74
CA SER A 482 5.49 1.05 -10.18
C SER A 482 6.75 0.67 -10.94
N LEU A 483 7.90 1.24 -10.61
CA LEU A 483 9.19 0.85 -11.20
C LEU A 483 9.50 -0.63 -10.93
N HIS A 484 9.23 -1.11 -9.72
CA HIS A 484 9.39 -2.52 -9.35
C HIS A 484 8.52 -3.44 -10.22
N GLY A 485 7.28 -3.05 -10.49
CA GLY A 485 6.38 -3.76 -11.40
C GLY A 485 6.80 -3.66 -12.87
N MET A 486 7.12 -2.45 -13.34
CA MET A 486 7.41 -2.17 -14.74
C MET A 486 8.75 -2.75 -15.23
N PHE A 487 9.78 -2.79 -14.36
CA PHE A 487 11.08 -3.35 -14.70
C PHE A 487 11.16 -4.87 -14.54
N ALA A 488 10.10 -5.51 -14.11
CA ALA A 488 10.07 -6.96 -13.93
C ALA A 488 10.57 -7.68 -15.19
N ASN A 489 11.45 -8.65 -14.98
CA ASN A 489 12.04 -9.49 -16.04
C ASN A 489 12.31 -10.88 -15.50
N SER A 490 11.25 -11.62 -15.20
CA SER A 490 11.28 -13.00 -14.73
C SER A 490 10.59 -13.92 -15.72
N THR A 491 10.91 -15.20 -15.66
CA THR A 491 10.26 -16.22 -16.50
C THR A 491 8.81 -16.45 -16.06
N TYR A 492 8.58 -16.47 -14.76
CA TYR A 492 7.31 -16.86 -14.17
C TYR A 492 6.56 -15.67 -13.58
N ARG A 493 5.24 -15.59 -13.82
CA ARG A 493 4.35 -14.54 -13.34
C ARG A 493 4.37 -14.41 -11.81
N SER A 494 4.29 -15.52 -11.09
CA SER A 494 4.25 -15.52 -9.63
C SER A 494 5.56 -15.06 -8.95
N LEU A 495 6.65 -14.94 -9.70
CA LEU A 495 7.94 -14.41 -9.23
C LEU A 495 8.20 -12.97 -9.69
N SER A 496 7.27 -12.38 -10.43
CA SER A 496 7.46 -11.11 -11.14
C SER A 496 7.18 -9.89 -10.27
N GLY A 497 7.90 -8.81 -10.51
CA GLY A 497 7.61 -7.48 -9.98
C GLY A 497 7.58 -7.41 -8.46
N THR A 498 6.45 -6.98 -7.92
CA THR A 498 6.24 -6.81 -6.47
C THR A 498 5.90 -8.11 -5.73
N ASN A 499 5.93 -9.27 -6.40
CA ASN A 499 5.77 -10.59 -5.79
C ASN A 499 7.05 -11.01 -5.04
N VAL A 500 7.36 -10.30 -3.98
CA VAL A 500 8.54 -10.46 -3.12
C VAL A 500 8.11 -10.66 -1.66
N TYR A 501 9.05 -10.94 -0.78
CA TYR A 501 8.77 -10.94 0.66
C TYR A 501 8.20 -9.60 1.10
N TRP A 502 7.18 -9.63 1.94
CA TRP A 502 6.42 -8.46 2.34
C TRP A 502 7.27 -7.40 3.04
N ASP A 503 8.26 -7.80 3.83
CA ASP A 503 9.21 -6.90 4.49
C ASP A 503 10.35 -6.40 3.59
N PHE A 504 10.32 -6.76 2.31
CA PHE A 504 11.21 -6.24 1.27
C PHE A 504 10.49 -5.34 0.27
N VAL A 505 9.18 -5.48 0.11
CA VAL A 505 8.39 -4.82 -0.95
C VAL A 505 8.46 -3.29 -0.88
N GLU A 506 8.66 -2.73 0.32
CA GLU A 506 8.72 -1.28 0.51
C GLU A 506 10.11 -0.66 0.23
N LEU A 507 11.15 -1.46 -0.03
CA LEU A 507 12.46 -0.89 -0.40
C LEU A 507 12.39 -0.07 -1.69
N PRO A 508 11.83 -0.56 -2.82
CA PRO A 508 11.74 0.22 -4.04
C PRO A 508 10.89 1.49 -3.93
N SER A 509 9.87 1.49 -3.08
CA SER A 509 9.02 2.64 -2.85
C SER A 509 9.68 3.68 -1.95
N GLN A 510 10.21 3.28 -0.81
CA GLN A 510 10.79 4.19 0.18
C GLN A 510 12.10 4.81 -0.29
N ILE A 511 12.91 4.11 -1.11
CA ILE A 511 14.13 4.69 -1.65
C ILE A 511 13.84 5.91 -2.53
N MET A 512 12.72 5.91 -3.24
CA MET A 512 12.31 7.03 -4.09
C MET A 512 11.93 8.28 -3.29
N GLU A 513 11.40 8.14 -2.09
CA GLU A 513 11.04 9.26 -1.23
C GLU A 513 12.26 10.16 -0.92
N ASN A 514 13.45 9.58 -0.83
CA ASN A 514 14.68 10.32 -0.54
C ASN A 514 14.97 11.43 -1.55
N PHE A 515 14.52 11.29 -2.79
CA PHE A 515 14.73 12.32 -3.83
C PHE A 515 13.93 13.60 -3.56
N ALA A 516 12.86 13.54 -2.77
CA ALA A 516 11.95 14.67 -2.54
C ALA A 516 12.67 15.90 -1.92
N ILE A 517 13.73 15.71 -1.18
CA ILE A 517 14.54 16.79 -0.57
C ILE A 517 15.89 17.01 -1.27
N GLU A 518 16.11 16.38 -2.42
CA GLU A 518 17.33 16.59 -3.19
C GLU A 518 17.18 17.81 -4.10
N LYS A 519 18.02 18.82 -3.88
CA LYS A 519 17.99 20.08 -4.64
C LYS A 519 18.06 19.86 -6.15
N ASP A 520 18.95 18.98 -6.60
CA ASP A 520 19.13 18.71 -8.02
C ASP A 520 17.89 18.08 -8.67
N PHE A 521 17.14 17.30 -7.91
CA PHE A 521 15.83 16.77 -8.37
C PHE A 521 14.76 17.87 -8.38
N LEU A 522 14.59 18.61 -7.28
CA LEU A 522 13.61 19.70 -7.18
C LEU A 522 13.79 20.75 -8.28
N ASN A 523 15.03 21.11 -8.61
CA ASN A 523 15.35 22.05 -9.69
C ASN A 523 14.89 21.59 -11.06
N THR A 524 14.61 20.29 -11.26
CA THR A 524 14.17 19.79 -12.56
C THR A 524 12.71 20.11 -12.87
N PHE A 525 11.86 20.33 -11.86
CA PHE A 525 10.41 20.45 -12.08
C PHE A 525 9.69 21.49 -11.20
N ALA A 526 10.18 21.77 -10.00
CA ALA A 526 9.49 22.63 -9.06
C ALA A 526 9.48 24.10 -9.51
N ARG A 527 8.38 24.51 -10.14
CA ARG A 527 8.15 25.84 -10.70
C ARG A 527 6.82 26.39 -10.23
N HIS A 528 6.80 27.68 -9.94
CA HIS A 528 5.57 28.36 -9.57
C HIS A 528 4.54 28.28 -10.70
N TYR A 529 3.31 27.82 -10.42
CA TYR A 529 2.29 27.54 -11.39
C TYR A 529 1.81 28.75 -12.22
N GLN A 530 1.95 29.97 -11.68
CA GLN A 530 1.57 31.23 -12.36
C GLN A 530 2.75 31.93 -13.03
N THR A 531 3.90 32.02 -12.32
CA THR A 531 5.07 32.82 -12.80
C THR A 531 6.09 32.00 -13.57
N GLY A 532 6.09 30.66 -13.39
CA GLY A 532 7.10 29.76 -13.96
C GLY A 532 8.47 29.85 -13.28
N GLU A 533 8.63 30.67 -12.24
CA GLU A 533 9.87 30.77 -11.47
C GLU A 533 10.18 29.46 -10.74
N VAL A 534 11.45 29.06 -10.74
CA VAL A 534 11.91 27.88 -10.01
C VAL A 534 11.74 28.06 -8.52
N LEU A 535 11.54 26.97 -7.80
CA LEU A 535 11.52 26.96 -6.34
C LEU A 535 12.84 27.60 -5.83
N PRO A 536 12.77 28.71 -5.07
CA PRO A 536 13.96 29.41 -4.64
C PRO A 536 14.90 28.54 -3.81
N ASP A 537 16.20 28.68 -4.04
CA ASP A 537 17.24 27.96 -3.29
C ASP A 537 17.09 28.13 -1.78
N GLU A 538 16.66 29.31 -1.33
CA GLU A 538 16.39 29.58 0.08
C GLU A 538 15.27 28.72 0.65
N LEU A 539 14.18 28.51 -0.10
CA LEU A 539 13.09 27.61 0.32
C LEU A 539 13.53 26.14 0.31
N ILE A 540 14.33 25.74 -0.67
CA ILE A 540 14.90 24.38 -0.72
C ILE A 540 15.79 24.15 0.52
N LYS A 541 16.62 25.12 0.86
CA LYS A 541 17.48 25.06 2.06
C LYS A 541 16.63 24.90 3.32
N ARG A 542 15.59 25.72 3.49
CA ARG A 542 14.67 25.63 4.63
C ARG A 542 13.97 24.27 4.68
N LEU A 543 13.55 23.74 3.54
CA LEU A 543 12.94 22.43 3.44
C LEU A 543 13.89 21.31 3.91
N ILE A 544 15.16 21.38 3.48
CA ILE A 544 16.20 20.42 3.90
C ILE A 544 16.49 20.57 5.39
N ASP A 545 16.66 21.80 5.89
CA ASP A 545 16.90 22.06 7.32
C ASP A 545 15.74 21.56 8.20
N ALA A 546 14.51 21.61 7.70
CA ALA A 546 13.31 21.13 8.38
C ALA A 546 13.02 19.63 8.19
N SER A 547 13.77 18.91 7.38
CA SER A 547 13.45 17.52 6.98
C SER A 547 13.36 16.54 8.15
N ASN A 548 14.12 16.80 9.22
CA ASN A 548 14.09 15.97 10.44
C ASN A 548 13.23 16.58 11.56
N PHE A 549 12.45 17.62 11.27
CA PHE A 549 11.55 18.20 12.25
C PHE A 549 10.46 17.21 12.64
N ASN A 550 10.33 16.93 13.94
CA ASN A 550 9.41 15.92 14.49
C ASN A 550 9.63 14.50 13.94
N ILE A 551 10.81 14.19 13.43
CA ILE A 551 11.09 12.87 12.85
C ILE A 551 11.01 11.74 13.89
N ALA A 552 11.40 12.03 15.14
CA ALA A 552 11.35 11.04 16.20
C ALA A 552 9.90 10.74 16.64
N TYR A 553 9.05 11.74 16.75
CA TYR A 553 7.62 11.54 16.97
C TYR A 553 7.00 10.72 15.84
N ALA A 554 7.29 11.05 14.59
CA ALA A 554 6.80 10.31 13.42
C ALA A 554 7.28 8.85 13.45
N CYS A 555 8.52 8.60 13.84
CA CYS A 555 9.04 7.24 14.02
C CYS A 555 8.26 6.50 15.11
N LEU A 556 8.07 7.08 16.28
CA LEU A 556 7.31 6.46 17.37
C LEU A 556 5.86 6.16 16.96
N ARG A 557 5.26 7.02 16.16
CA ARG A 557 3.92 6.77 15.61
C ARG A 557 3.89 5.51 14.75
N GLN A 558 4.86 5.32 13.87
CA GLN A 558 5.00 4.10 13.06
C GLN A 558 5.31 2.87 13.92
N LEU A 559 6.14 3.02 14.95
CA LEU A 559 6.43 1.94 15.90
C LEU A 559 5.19 1.54 16.69
N SER A 560 4.34 2.49 17.07
CA SER A 560 3.07 2.20 17.75
C SER A 560 2.16 1.30 16.89
N PHE A 561 2.11 1.54 15.59
CA PHE A 561 1.36 0.69 14.66
C PHE A 561 1.95 -0.72 14.55
N GLY A 562 3.28 -0.83 14.49
CA GLY A 562 3.97 -2.12 14.50
C GLY A 562 3.74 -2.92 15.80
N LEU A 563 3.79 -2.24 16.94
CA LEU A 563 3.52 -2.85 18.25
C LEU A 563 2.06 -3.31 18.37
N LEU A 564 1.12 -2.51 17.90
CA LEU A 564 -0.31 -2.87 17.89
C LEU A 564 -0.57 -4.08 17.00
N ASP A 565 0.00 -4.11 15.81
CA ASP A 565 -0.08 -5.23 14.87
C ASP A 565 0.44 -6.52 15.52
N MET A 566 1.65 -6.48 16.05
CA MET A 566 2.25 -7.64 16.70
C MET A 566 1.47 -8.08 17.95
N ALA A 567 0.91 -7.15 18.72
CA ALA A 567 0.06 -7.48 19.87
C ALA A 567 -1.18 -8.27 19.46
N TRP A 568 -1.85 -7.88 18.37
CA TRP A 568 -3.00 -8.62 17.86
C TRP A 568 -2.64 -10.03 17.37
N TYR A 569 -1.50 -10.21 16.72
CA TYR A 569 -1.19 -11.45 16.00
C TYR A 569 -0.17 -12.37 16.68
N THR A 570 0.37 -11.98 17.83
CA THR A 570 1.13 -12.87 18.73
C THR A 570 0.26 -13.50 19.82
N ARG A 571 -1.05 -13.26 19.78
CA ARG A 571 -1.99 -13.91 20.69
C ARG A 571 -2.14 -15.39 20.37
N ASN A 572 -2.14 -16.21 21.39
CA ASN A 572 -2.34 -17.66 21.31
C ASN A 572 -3.61 -18.15 22.04
N THR A 573 -4.41 -17.21 22.52
CA THR A 573 -5.72 -17.44 23.16
C THR A 573 -6.76 -16.48 22.56
N PRO A 574 -8.05 -16.86 22.51
CA PRO A 574 -9.10 -15.98 22.01
C PRO A 574 -9.17 -14.65 22.76
N PHE A 575 -9.41 -13.58 22.02
CA PHE A 575 -9.61 -12.25 22.60
C PHE A 575 -11.11 -11.96 22.73
N GLU A 576 -11.54 -11.65 23.97
CA GLU A 576 -12.92 -11.29 24.31
C GLU A 576 -13.01 -9.97 25.09
N GLY A 577 -11.86 -9.30 25.27
CA GLY A 577 -11.74 -8.08 26.05
C GLY A 577 -12.21 -6.82 25.32
N ASP A 578 -11.90 -5.67 25.94
CA ASP A 578 -12.13 -4.35 25.38
C ASP A 578 -11.03 -4.00 24.38
N VAL A 579 -11.44 -3.72 23.12
CA VAL A 579 -10.52 -3.43 22.01
C VAL A 579 -9.71 -2.16 22.27
N LYS A 580 -10.35 -1.10 22.76
CA LYS A 580 -9.68 0.18 23.02
C LYS A 580 -8.65 0.08 24.13
N ALA A 581 -9.00 -0.61 25.23
CA ALA A 581 -8.09 -0.84 26.35
C ALA A 581 -6.89 -1.71 25.91
N TYR A 582 -7.14 -2.73 25.11
CA TYR A 582 -6.08 -3.60 24.55
C TYR A 582 -5.11 -2.81 23.68
N GLU A 583 -5.65 -1.98 22.79
CA GLU A 583 -4.86 -1.09 21.93
C GLU A 583 -3.97 -0.15 22.75
N GLN A 584 -4.51 0.51 23.78
CA GLN A 584 -3.76 1.43 24.63
C GLN A 584 -2.60 0.72 25.35
N GLU A 585 -2.81 -0.49 25.85
CA GLU A 585 -1.76 -1.28 26.48
C GLU A 585 -0.70 -1.73 25.45
N ALA A 586 -1.13 -2.14 24.24
CA ALA A 586 -0.24 -2.67 23.22
C ALA A 586 0.85 -1.68 22.77
N TRP A 587 0.53 -0.40 22.68
CA TRP A 587 1.44 0.63 22.17
C TRP A 587 1.86 1.69 23.18
N LYS A 588 1.58 1.49 24.46
CA LYS A 588 1.82 2.49 25.52
C LYS A 588 3.25 3.05 25.55
N ASP A 589 4.25 2.22 25.25
CA ASP A 589 5.67 2.61 25.32
C ASP A 589 6.06 3.57 24.15
N ALA A 590 5.27 3.60 23.09
CA ALA A 590 5.45 4.49 21.94
C ALA A 590 4.51 5.71 21.96
N GLN A 591 3.69 5.86 23.02
CA GLN A 591 2.78 7.00 23.18
C GLN A 591 3.50 8.22 23.75
N ILE A 592 3.33 9.35 23.08
CA ILE A 592 3.88 10.65 23.50
C ILE A 592 2.76 11.60 23.95
N LEU A 593 1.67 11.64 23.20
CA LEU A 593 0.53 12.51 23.47
C LEU A 593 -0.41 11.91 24.53
N PRO A 594 -1.19 12.76 25.23
CA PRO A 594 -2.24 12.29 26.12
C PRO A 594 -3.20 11.32 25.44
N ILE A 595 -3.68 10.35 26.21
CA ILE A 595 -4.64 9.36 25.72
C ILE A 595 -6.01 10.00 25.52
N VAL A 596 -6.66 9.67 24.40
CA VAL A 596 -8.07 9.95 24.14
C VAL A 596 -8.82 8.62 24.21
N PRO A 597 -9.55 8.35 25.30
CA PRO A 597 -10.11 7.01 25.57
C PRO A 597 -11.12 6.54 24.52
N GLU A 598 -11.80 7.44 23.85
CA GLU A 598 -12.80 7.15 22.82
C GLU A 598 -12.18 6.76 21.48
N ALA A 599 -10.93 7.18 21.22
CA ALA A 599 -10.23 6.89 19.98
C ALA A 599 -9.89 5.41 19.85
N CYS A 600 -9.95 4.91 18.61
CA CYS A 600 -9.61 3.54 18.28
C CYS A 600 -8.98 3.47 16.89
N MET A 601 -7.74 3.01 16.82
CA MET A 601 -7.07 2.75 15.54
C MET A 601 -7.47 1.40 14.97
N SER A 602 -7.63 0.37 15.80
CA SER A 602 -7.90 -1.00 15.38
C SER A 602 -9.15 -1.12 14.50
N THR A 603 -10.21 -0.35 14.77
CA THR A 603 -11.47 -0.41 13.99
C THR A 603 -11.36 0.18 12.59
N GLN A 604 -10.29 0.89 12.29
CA GLN A 604 -10.02 1.52 10.99
C GLN A 604 -8.65 1.16 10.40
N PHE A 605 -7.90 0.29 11.06
CA PHE A 605 -6.56 -0.11 10.66
C PHE A 605 -6.59 -1.18 9.55
N SER A 606 -6.96 -0.75 8.36
CA SER A 606 -7.14 -1.64 7.21
C SER A 606 -5.88 -2.43 6.86
N HIS A 607 -4.68 -1.86 7.03
CA HIS A 607 -3.42 -2.55 6.75
C HIS A 607 -3.34 -3.93 7.42
N ILE A 608 -3.68 -4.01 8.71
CA ILE A 608 -3.53 -5.24 9.50
C ILE A 608 -4.80 -6.07 9.61
N PHE A 609 -5.97 -5.52 9.29
CA PHE A 609 -7.24 -6.26 9.37
C PHE A 609 -7.82 -6.65 8.02
N ALA A 610 -7.69 -5.83 7.00
CA ALA A 610 -8.26 -6.08 5.67
C ALA A 610 -7.21 -6.10 4.54
N GLY A 611 -6.03 -5.54 4.78
CA GLY A 611 -4.88 -5.58 3.86
C GLY A 611 -3.94 -6.74 4.16
N GLY A 612 -2.82 -6.77 3.48
CA GLY A 612 -1.81 -7.83 3.59
C GLY A 612 -0.80 -7.67 4.74
N TYR A 613 -0.97 -6.69 5.64
CA TYR A 613 0.01 -6.32 6.67
C TYR A 613 -0.23 -6.94 8.04
N ALA A 614 -1.08 -7.94 8.18
CA ALA A 614 -1.24 -8.67 9.45
C ALA A 614 0.08 -9.33 9.85
N ALA A 615 0.57 -9.04 11.06
CA ALA A 615 1.92 -9.37 11.52
C ALA A 615 3.01 -8.91 10.53
N GLY A 616 2.80 -7.79 9.89
CA GLY A 616 3.63 -7.30 8.79
C GLY A 616 3.82 -5.78 8.76
N TYR A 617 3.21 -5.00 9.64
CA TYR A 617 3.35 -3.54 9.63
C TYR A 617 4.78 -3.07 9.92
N TYR A 618 5.55 -3.83 10.68
CA TYR A 618 6.98 -3.59 10.90
C TYR A 618 7.77 -3.46 9.59
N SER A 619 7.24 -4.02 8.50
CA SER A 619 7.89 -4.04 7.18
C SER A 619 8.28 -2.65 6.69
N TYR A 620 7.50 -1.61 7.03
CA TYR A 620 7.84 -0.23 6.70
C TYR A 620 9.13 0.22 7.37
N LYS A 621 9.31 -0.08 8.65
CA LYS A 621 10.56 0.25 9.36
C LYS A 621 11.72 -0.68 8.98
N TRP A 622 11.42 -1.93 8.72
CA TRP A 622 12.41 -2.88 8.20
C TRP A 622 12.98 -2.41 6.87
N ALA A 623 12.12 -2.08 5.92
CA ALA A 623 12.52 -1.59 4.61
C ALA A 623 13.15 -0.19 4.67
N GLU A 624 12.78 0.64 5.64
CA GLU A 624 13.41 1.96 5.84
C GLU A 624 14.88 1.84 6.27
N VAL A 625 15.24 0.82 7.04
CA VAL A 625 16.64 0.47 7.31
C VAL A 625 17.37 0.13 6.01
N LEU A 626 16.74 -0.68 5.15
CA LEU A 626 17.28 -1.04 3.84
C LEU A 626 17.42 0.19 2.93
N ASP A 627 16.39 1.02 2.85
CA ASP A 627 16.37 2.19 1.97
C ASP A 627 17.43 3.23 2.38
N ALA A 628 17.57 3.50 3.67
CA ALA A 628 18.57 4.43 4.16
C ALA A 628 20.02 4.00 3.80
N ASP A 629 20.30 2.72 3.98
CA ASP A 629 21.61 2.16 3.61
C ASP A 629 21.80 2.14 2.07
N ALA A 630 20.77 1.74 1.32
CA ALA A 630 20.83 1.72 -0.14
C ALA A 630 20.99 3.12 -0.75
N PHE A 631 20.21 4.11 -0.27
CA PHE A 631 20.30 5.48 -0.78
C PHE A 631 21.62 6.16 -0.41
N SER A 632 22.27 5.75 0.67
CA SER A 632 23.61 6.25 1.02
C SER A 632 24.63 6.00 -0.11
N LEU A 633 24.46 4.91 -0.87
CA LEU A 633 25.30 4.64 -2.04
C LEU A 633 25.05 5.64 -3.18
N PHE A 634 23.80 6.02 -3.44
CA PHE A 634 23.47 7.10 -4.37
C PHE A 634 24.06 8.44 -3.93
N LYS A 635 23.98 8.75 -2.63
CA LYS A 635 24.58 10.00 -2.10
C LYS A 635 26.11 10.04 -2.29
N GLN A 636 26.78 8.92 -2.09
CA GLN A 636 28.24 8.82 -2.25
C GLN A 636 28.70 8.94 -3.71
N LYS A 637 27.94 8.34 -4.63
CA LYS A 637 28.29 8.25 -6.05
C LYS A 637 27.67 9.33 -6.93
N GLY A 638 26.69 10.06 -6.39
CA GLY A 638 25.82 11.00 -7.11
C GLY A 638 24.42 10.45 -7.29
N ILE A 639 23.40 11.26 -6.95
CA ILE A 639 22.00 10.81 -6.96
C ILE A 639 21.49 10.39 -8.35
N PHE A 640 22.11 10.84 -9.42
CA PHE A 640 21.80 10.44 -10.80
C PHE A 640 22.86 9.53 -11.42
N ASN A 641 23.68 8.88 -10.60
CA ASN A 641 24.73 7.98 -11.10
C ASN A 641 24.12 6.77 -11.80
N GLN A 642 24.49 6.59 -13.08
CA GLN A 642 23.95 5.54 -13.92
C GLN A 642 24.36 4.13 -13.49
N GLU A 643 25.59 3.94 -13.04
CA GLU A 643 26.08 2.63 -12.58
C GLU A 643 25.29 2.14 -11.35
N VAL A 644 25.02 3.05 -10.40
CA VAL A 644 24.24 2.73 -9.20
C VAL A 644 22.79 2.45 -9.58
N ALA A 645 22.19 3.26 -10.44
CA ALA A 645 20.82 3.09 -10.91
C ALA A 645 20.65 1.77 -11.69
N ASP A 646 21.56 1.49 -12.63
CA ASP A 646 21.54 0.23 -13.40
C ASP A 646 21.76 -1.00 -12.48
N SER A 647 22.63 -0.90 -11.49
CA SER A 647 22.81 -1.96 -10.50
C SER A 647 21.57 -2.20 -9.66
N PHE A 648 20.87 -1.15 -9.23
CA PHE A 648 19.61 -1.25 -8.50
C PHE A 648 18.50 -1.87 -9.37
N ARG A 649 18.37 -1.42 -10.63
CA ARG A 649 17.45 -2.01 -11.60
C ARG A 649 17.73 -3.50 -11.82
N ASN A 650 18.98 -3.85 -12.13
CA ASN A 650 19.35 -5.22 -12.56
C ASN A 650 19.36 -6.22 -11.41
N ASN A 651 19.70 -5.81 -10.19
CA ASN A 651 19.82 -6.69 -9.04
C ASN A 651 18.56 -6.73 -8.17
N ILE A 652 17.73 -5.70 -8.18
CA ILE A 652 16.55 -5.58 -7.32
C ILE A 652 15.27 -5.43 -8.14
N LEU A 653 15.09 -4.33 -8.88
CA LEU A 653 13.81 -4.01 -9.53
C LEU A 653 13.38 -5.03 -10.57
N SER A 654 14.32 -5.59 -11.32
CA SER A 654 14.01 -6.56 -12.39
C SER A 654 13.87 -8.00 -11.90
N LYS A 655 14.30 -8.28 -10.68
CA LYS A 655 14.42 -9.66 -10.17
C LYS A 655 13.17 -10.19 -9.48
N GLY A 656 12.30 -9.31 -9.00
CA GLY A 656 11.13 -9.77 -8.25
C GLY A 656 11.49 -10.75 -7.14
N GLY A 657 10.71 -11.82 -7.01
CA GLY A 657 10.91 -12.89 -6.04
C GLY A 657 11.73 -14.08 -6.53
N THR A 658 12.60 -13.91 -7.53
CA THR A 658 13.39 -14.99 -8.13
C THR A 658 14.49 -15.56 -7.23
N GLU A 659 14.91 -14.77 -6.24
CA GLU A 659 15.92 -15.16 -5.24
C GLU A 659 15.55 -14.55 -3.88
N HIS A 660 16.19 -15.04 -2.82
CA HIS A 660 16.00 -14.48 -1.49
C HIS A 660 16.40 -12.98 -1.48
N PRO A 661 15.59 -12.09 -0.88
CA PRO A 661 15.82 -10.64 -0.93
C PRO A 661 17.20 -10.20 -0.43
N MET A 662 17.75 -10.84 0.60
CA MET A 662 19.08 -10.49 1.12
C MET A 662 20.19 -10.80 0.12
N VAL A 663 20.03 -11.83 -0.70
CA VAL A 663 20.99 -12.14 -1.78
C VAL A 663 20.99 -11.03 -2.83
N LEU A 664 19.81 -10.58 -3.25
CA LEU A 664 19.65 -9.48 -4.20
C LEU A 664 20.21 -8.17 -3.63
N TYR A 665 19.89 -7.88 -2.37
CA TYR A 665 20.35 -6.68 -1.68
C TYR A 665 21.88 -6.62 -1.59
N LYS A 666 22.51 -7.69 -1.13
CA LYS A 666 23.99 -7.79 -1.06
C LYS A 666 24.65 -7.67 -2.42
N ARG A 667 24.03 -8.20 -3.47
CA ARG A 667 24.55 -8.07 -4.83
C ARG A 667 24.54 -6.61 -5.30
N PHE A 668 23.52 -5.84 -4.91
CA PHE A 668 23.47 -4.39 -5.18
C PHE A 668 24.41 -3.61 -4.26
N ARG A 669 24.30 -3.82 -2.95
CA ARG A 669 24.92 -2.96 -1.94
C ARG A 669 26.38 -3.35 -1.61
N GLY A 670 26.73 -4.61 -1.78
CA GLY A 670 28.03 -5.18 -1.43
C GLY A 670 28.18 -5.56 0.05
N GLN A 671 27.14 -5.34 0.86
CA GLN A 671 27.11 -5.62 2.32
C GLN A 671 25.69 -5.83 2.81
N GLU A 672 25.56 -6.31 4.04
CA GLU A 672 24.28 -6.31 4.76
C GLU A 672 23.88 -4.89 5.18
N PRO A 673 22.56 -4.60 5.29
CA PRO A 673 22.10 -3.29 5.73
C PRO A 673 22.45 -3.04 7.19
N SER A 674 22.70 -1.76 7.53
CA SER A 674 22.94 -1.31 8.90
C SER A 674 21.86 -0.32 9.33
N ILE A 675 21.37 -0.43 10.56
CA ILE A 675 20.47 0.54 11.16
C ILE A 675 21.13 1.93 11.30
N ASP A 676 22.45 1.99 11.35
CA ASP A 676 23.21 3.24 11.53
C ASP A 676 22.91 4.25 10.41
N ALA A 677 22.76 3.80 9.17
CA ALA A 677 22.42 4.68 8.06
C ALA A 677 21.11 5.45 8.30
N LEU A 678 20.09 4.76 8.82
CA LEU A 678 18.81 5.38 9.18
C LEU A 678 18.97 6.37 10.35
N LEU A 679 19.67 5.99 11.40
CA LEU A 679 19.88 6.83 12.58
C LEU A 679 20.66 8.10 12.23
N ILE A 680 21.67 8.00 11.36
CA ILE A 680 22.45 9.13 10.85
C ILE A 680 21.58 10.04 9.98
N ARG A 681 20.84 9.48 9.04
CA ARG A 681 19.92 10.25 8.17
C ARG A 681 18.93 11.08 8.97
N ASN A 682 18.41 10.52 10.05
CA ASN A 682 17.44 11.19 10.92
C ASN A 682 18.07 12.06 12.03
N GLY A 683 19.39 12.20 12.06
CA GLY A 683 20.09 13.01 13.06
C GLY A 683 20.02 12.46 14.50
N ILE A 684 19.66 11.20 14.67
CA ILE A 684 19.60 10.51 15.97
C ILE A 684 21.02 10.08 16.42
N LYS A 685 21.84 9.68 15.45
CA LYS A 685 23.26 9.34 15.64
C LYS A 685 24.11 10.29 14.83
N LYS A 686 25.27 10.72 15.40
CA LYS A 686 26.23 11.58 14.70
C LYS A 686 27.17 10.78 13.81
#